data_ebff4429d4694c35832f915d06c692b2
#
_entry.id   ebff4429d4694c35832f915d06c692b2
#
_cell.length_a   1.000
_cell.length_b   1.000
_cell.length_c   1.000
_cell.angle_alpha   90.00
_cell.angle_beta   90.00
_cell.angle_gamma   90.00
#
_symmetry.space_group_name_H-M   'P 1'
#
loop_
_entity.id
_entity.type
_entity.pdbx_description
1 polymer ?
#
loop_
_entity_poly.entity_id
_entity_poly.type
_entity_poly.pdbx_seq_one_letter_code
_entity_poly.pdbx_strand_id
1 'polypeptide(L)'
;MNELYEKSLHKLELDKVLSLLADQACSPAGKEQCLKIQPLTDADEIRLLQKQTSAACRMITLKGSPGLAGVSDVGASVDRAVRGGCLSPEELLRVAGVLKCARQAKAYADGDGMENDLNIFFAQITPNKYLEERIFNSIVSKDEIADAASPELASIRRKIRRQSVAIREGLQKIITSPTYAKFLQEPIVTIRSDRFVVPVKAECKGSIPGLVHDVSSSGSTFFIEPMQAVNGNNALRELFVEERKEIERILTELSGEVAGHREHLAVNYTVLTQLDCIFARAKLSFAMHAAEPEIRTDGKLELKRARHPLITGKTVVPISVRLGSDFDTLIITGPNTGGKTVTLKTLGLLTLMAECGLHIPADDGSFVSVFDRVLADIGDEQSIEQSLSTFSSHMKNIVDILKICDDSTLILFDELCAGTDPAEGAALAISLIEFCRKCGSKIAATTHYAELKLYAMRTEGVINASCEFNVETLQPTYRLLIGIPGKSNAFAISKKLGLDDAILEDARSMVSQNDVNFEDVLSQLEQQRQQMEQARLEAEQLRLETEKQKQQSEEYYQQIQKEKEKAAAQARKEAQFIIDDARRTANEVYEELKQLRKQAQGGAFVPGSNEKQANLRHALNEAESKLQGTKPQQVQNRPAPTRAIRVGDTVELLKLGTKATVLALNKDGTYQLQAGIMKVNAKPDEVYLLENETKTKAKKIIEGKVRELKSAAQPELDLRGMAADEAIILLDNFLDSAYMGNLPTARIIHGKGTGVLRAAVHDELRRCKYVKSFRLGVYGEGESGVTIVEFK
;
A
#
# COMPACT_ATOMS: atom_id res chain seq x y z
N MET A 1 -9.72 7.85 34.73
CA MET A 1 -8.98 8.82 33.89
C MET A 1 -9.40 10.22 34.32
N ASN A 2 -8.50 11.23 34.28
CA ASN A 2 -8.88 12.61 34.64
C ASN A 2 -9.74 13.18 33.47
N GLU A 3 -10.86 13.85 33.78
CA GLU A 3 -11.79 14.45 32.78
C GLU A 3 -11.06 15.37 31.80
N LEU A 4 -9.99 16.04 32.22
CA LEU A 4 -9.14 16.87 31.39
C LEU A 4 -8.38 16.04 30.32
N TYR A 5 -7.90 14.85 30.68
CA TYR A 5 -7.19 13.97 29.77
C TYR A 5 -8.16 13.42 28.70
N GLU A 6 -9.34 12.99 29.07
CA GLU A 6 -10.36 12.53 28.12
C GLU A 6 -10.76 13.65 27.14
N LYS A 7 -10.89 14.88 27.62
CA LYS A 7 -11.11 16.04 26.73
C LYS A 7 -9.96 16.24 25.75
N SER A 8 -8.71 16.04 26.19
CA SER A 8 -7.53 16.15 25.32
C SER A 8 -7.51 15.06 24.26
N LEU A 9 -7.84 13.81 24.58
CA LEU A 9 -7.96 12.72 23.62
C LEU A 9 -8.97 13.04 22.52
N HIS A 10 -10.12 13.61 22.89
CA HIS A 10 -11.16 14.00 21.93
C HIS A 10 -10.74 15.19 21.08
N LYS A 11 -10.10 16.23 21.67
CA LYS A 11 -9.57 17.38 20.92
C LYS A 11 -8.50 16.97 19.90
N LEU A 12 -7.71 15.94 20.22
CA LEU A 12 -6.72 15.34 19.32
C LEU A 12 -7.31 14.32 18.32
N GLU A 13 -8.63 14.09 18.38
CA GLU A 13 -9.38 13.24 17.44
C GLU A 13 -8.96 11.76 17.44
N LEU A 14 -8.48 11.24 18.58
CA LEU A 14 -8.14 9.82 18.73
C LEU A 14 -9.37 8.92 18.49
N ASP A 15 -10.54 9.34 18.95
CA ASP A 15 -11.83 8.66 18.73
C ASP A 15 -12.14 8.42 17.25
N LYS A 16 -11.79 9.38 16.38
CA LYS A 16 -11.96 9.21 14.92
C LYS A 16 -10.99 8.17 14.35
N VAL A 17 -9.74 8.13 14.83
CA VAL A 17 -8.78 7.11 14.43
C VAL A 17 -9.21 5.73 14.91
N LEU A 18 -9.71 5.61 16.15
CA LEU A 18 -10.26 4.35 16.66
C LEU A 18 -11.49 3.90 15.88
N SER A 19 -12.30 4.83 15.37
CA SER A 19 -13.41 4.52 14.46
C SER A 19 -12.90 3.95 13.12
N LEU A 20 -11.85 4.55 12.53
CA LEU A 20 -11.21 4.01 11.33
C LEU A 20 -10.60 2.62 11.59
N LEU A 21 -10.04 2.39 12.78
CA LEU A 21 -9.54 1.09 13.20
C LEU A 21 -10.66 0.06 13.29
N ALA A 22 -11.77 0.42 13.92
CA ALA A 22 -12.94 -0.45 14.05
C ALA A 22 -13.53 -0.85 12.70
N ASP A 23 -13.47 0.02 11.69
CA ASP A 23 -13.90 -0.30 10.33
C ASP A 23 -13.01 -1.37 9.65
N GLN A 24 -11.77 -1.55 10.10
CA GLN A 24 -10.88 -2.60 9.63
C GLN A 24 -11.14 -3.96 10.29
N ALA A 25 -11.81 -4.00 11.44
CA ALA A 25 -12.17 -5.25 12.12
C ALA A 25 -13.32 -5.97 11.39
N CYS A 26 -13.22 -7.29 11.35
CA CYS A 26 -14.16 -8.14 10.62
C CYS A 26 -15.40 -8.49 11.45
N SER A 27 -15.27 -8.56 12.77
CA SER A 27 -16.31 -9.02 13.70
C SER A 27 -16.91 -7.86 14.52
N PRO A 28 -18.17 -7.94 14.93
CA PRO A 28 -18.74 -6.94 15.83
C PRO A 28 -17.97 -6.79 17.14
N ALA A 29 -17.52 -7.91 17.72
CA ALA A 29 -16.73 -7.93 18.95
C ALA A 29 -15.36 -7.27 18.76
N GLY A 30 -14.67 -7.55 17.64
CA GLY A 30 -13.41 -6.90 17.28
C GLY A 30 -13.57 -5.39 17.09
N LYS A 31 -14.68 -4.93 16.48
CA LYS A 31 -15.01 -3.51 16.33
C LYS A 31 -15.18 -2.83 17.71
N GLU A 32 -15.93 -3.45 18.59
CA GLU A 32 -16.14 -2.92 19.92
C GLU A 32 -14.84 -2.87 20.73
N GLN A 33 -13.98 -3.89 20.61
CA GLN A 33 -12.68 -3.90 21.25
C GLN A 33 -11.75 -2.81 20.71
N CYS A 34 -11.74 -2.57 19.39
CA CYS A 34 -10.98 -1.49 18.77
C CYS A 34 -11.39 -0.11 19.29
N LEU A 35 -12.69 0.13 19.48
CA LEU A 35 -13.20 1.40 20.03
C LEU A 35 -12.86 1.62 21.50
N LYS A 36 -12.56 0.56 22.27
CA LYS A 36 -12.22 0.63 23.69
C LYS A 36 -10.72 0.75 23.97
N ILE A 37 -9.89 0.79 22.93
CA ILE A 37 -8.44 0.97 23.08
C ILE A 37 -8.17 2.32 23.72
N GLN A 38 -7.25 2.33 24.67
CA GLN A 38 -6.77 3.53 25.35
C GLN A 38 -5.24 3.58 25.28
N PRO A 39 -4.64 4.79 25.27
CA PRO A 39 -3.21 4.95 25.35
C PRO A 39 -2.66 4.31 26.63
N LEU A 40 -1.56 3.59 26.50
CA LEU A 40 -0.83 2.95 27.60
C LEU A 40 0.36 3.79 28.00
N THR A 41 0.80 3.63 29.25
CA THR A 41 1.96 4.32 29.81
C THR A 41 3.13 3.37 30.11
N ASP A 42 2.93 2.07 29.98
CA ASP A 42 4.01 1.07 30.10
C ASP A 42 4.69 0.85 28.75
N ALA A 43 5.96 1.23 28.66
CA ALA A 43 6.74 1.13 27.42
C ALA A 43 6.92 -0.30 26.91
N ASP A 44 7.03 -1.29 27.81
CA ASP A 44 7.23 -2.69 27.42
C ASP A 44 5.94 -3.29 26.88
N GLU A 45 4.80 -2.92 27.47
CA GLU A 45 3.48 -3.30 26.97
C GLU A 45 3.20 -2.67 25.59
N ILE A 46 3.52 -1.39 25.41
CA ILE A 46 3.40 -0.70 24.11
C ILE A 46 4.29 -1.37 23.06
N ARG A 47 5.55 -1.68 23.38
CA ARG A 47 6.47 -2.40 22.48
C ARG A 47 5.93 -3.77 22.07
N LEU A 48 5.31 -4.49 23.00
CA LEU A 48 4.67 -5.77 22.70
C LEU A 48 3.52 -5.58 21.70
N LEU A 49 2.65 -4.59 21.92
CA LEU A 49 1.55 -4.29 21.00
C LEU A 49 2.07 -3.88 19.60
N GLN A 50 3.13 -3.08 19.52
CA GLN A 50 3.76 -2.71 18.25
C GLN A 50 4.30 -3.94 17.51
N LYS A 51 5.02 -4.83 18.20
CA LYS A 51 5.52 -6.09 17.63
C LYS A 51 4.40 -7.00 17.15
N GLN A 52 3.28 -7.09 17.89
CA GLN A 52 2.10 -7.84 17.45
C GLN A 52 1.52 -7.26 16.17
N THR A 53 1.43 -5.94 16.06
CA THR A 53 0.96 -5.25 14.86
C THR A 53 1.88 -5.52 13.67
N SER A 54 3.20 -5.42 13.86
CA SER A 54 4.21 -5.74 12.83
C SER A 54 4.20 -7.21 12.43
N ALA A 55 4.00 -8.13 13.38
CA ALA A 55 3.84 -9.55 13.08
C ALA A 55 2.60 -9.81 12.22
N ALA A 56 1.46 -9.18 12.55
CA ALA A 56 0.24 -9.26 11.75
C ALA A 56 0.43 -8.65 10.34
N CYS A 57 1.15 -7.53 10.21
CA CYS A 57 1.50 -6.95 8.90
C CYS A 57 2.30 -7.96 8.05
N ARG A 58 3.33 -8.59 8.62
CA ARG A 58 4.11 -9.63 7.92
C ARG A 58 3.24 -10.80 7.49
N MET A 59 2.37 -11.31 8.38
CA MET A 59 1.45 -12.41 8.07
C MET A 59 0.48 -12.05 6.95
N ILE A 60 -0.11 -10.85 6.97
CA ILE A 60 -1.00 -10.37 5.89
C ILE A 60 -0.25 -10.31 4.56
N THR A 61 0.98 -9.82 4.55
CA THR A 61 1.80 -9.72 3.32
C THR A 61 2.09 -11.09 2.71
N LEU A 62 2.32 -12.10 3.54
CA LEU A 62 2.67 -13.45 3.10
C LEU A 62 1.45 -14.30 2.73
N LYS A 63 0.36 -14.23 3.49
CA LYS A 63 -0.78 -15.17 3.42
C LYS A 63 -2.13 -14.47 3.19
N GLY A 64 -2.20 -13.14 3.15
CA GLY A 64 -3.45 -12.39 3.15
C GLY A 64 -4.07 -12.30 4.55
N SER A 65 -5.26 -11.71 4.66
CA SER A 65 -5.96 -11.55 5.95
C SER A 65 -6.65 -12.85 6.38
N PRO A 66 -6.64 -13.21 7.69
CA PRO A 66 -7.39 -14.36 8.18
C PRO A 66 -8.91 -14.12 8.10
N GLY A 67 -9.69 -15.19 7.93
CA GLY A 67 -11.15 -15.13 7.83
C GLY A 67 -11.82 -15.11 9.22
N LEU A 68 -12.01 -13.91 9.80
CA LEU A 68 -12.56 -13.72 11.16
C LEU A 68 -14.01 -13.18 11.18
N ALA A 69 -14.66 -13.02 10.02
CA ALA A 69 -15.99 -12.42 9.92
C ALA A 69 -17.13 -13.20 10.64
N GLY A 70 -16.91 -14.49 10.93
CA GLY A 70 -17.90 -15.32 11.66
C GLY A 70 -17.81 -15.26 13.18
N VAL A 71 -16.90 -14.45 13.74
CA VAL A 71 -16.76 -14.31 15.19
C VAL A 71 -17.89 -13.44 15.74
N SER A 72 -18.72 -14.03 16.61
CA SER A 72 -19.83 -13.37 17.28
C SER A 72 -19.89 -13.76 18.74
N ASP A 73 -20.45 -12.92 19.57
CA ASP A 73 -20.65 -13.26 21.00
C ASP A 73 -21.68 -14.40 21.13
N VAL A 74 -21.20 -15.49 21.68
CA VAL A 74 -22.00 -16.69 21.96
C VAL A 74 -22.09 -16.99 23.45
N GLY A 75 -21.50 -16.16 24.30
CA GLY A 75 -21.39 -16.42 25.75
C GLY A 75 -22.72 -16.67 26.42
N ALA A 76 -23.70 -15.75 26.24
CA ALA A 76 -25.03 -15.88 26.83
C ALA A 76 -25.79 -17.14 26.33
N SER A 77 -25.62 -17.50 25.06
CA SER A 77 -26.23 -18.70 24.47
C SER A 77 -25.60 -19.98 25.05
N VAL A 78 -24.26 -20.03 25.12
CA VAL A 78 -23.53 -21.16 25.70
C VAL A 78 -23.88 -21.32 27.18
N ASP A 79 -23.95 -20.25 27.98
CA ASP A 79 -24.36 -20.30 29.38
C ASP A 79 -25.79 -20.80 29.57
N ARG A 80 -26.70 -20.47 28.65
CA ARG A 80 -28.07 -20.99 28.65
C ARG A 80 -28.08 -22.49 28.32
N ALA A 81 -27.30 -22.96 27.36
CA ALA A 81 -27.15 -24.36 27.04
C ALA A 81 -26.61 -25.19 28.23
N VAL A 82 -25.61 -24.64 28.96
CA VAL A 82 -25.06 -25.26 30.19
C VAL A 82 -26.13 -25.45 31.27
N ARG A 83 -27.11 -24.55 31.34
CA ARG A 83 -28.24 -24.66 32.27
C ARG A 83 -29.35 -25.59 31.73
N GLY A 84 -29.13 -26.32 30.64
CA GLY A 84 -30.11 -27.21 30.03
C GLY A 84 -31.10 -26.51 29.08
N GLY A 85 -30.87 -25.26 28.72
CA GLY A 85 -31.73 -24.52 27.77
C GLY A 85 -31.44 -24.93 26.33
N CYS A 86 -32.50 -25.03 25.51
CA CYS A 86 -32.40 -25.28 24.07
C CYS A 86 -32.01 -24.00 23.33
N LEU A 87 -31.03 -24.09 22.45
CA LEU A 87 -30.58 -23.00 21.58
C LEU A 87 -31.41 -22.98 20.29
N SER A 88 -31.66 -21.77 19.78
CA SER A 88 -32.31 -21.60 18.48
C SER A 88 -31.33 -21.96 17.33
N PRO A 89 -31.84 -22.25 16.13
CA PRO A 89 -30.99 -22.49 14.95
C PRO A 89 -30.00 -21.34 14.68
N GLU A 90 -30.41 -20.08 14.86
CA GLU A 90 -29.55 -18.91 14.68
C GLU A 90 -28.38 -18.89 15.69
N GLU A 91 -28.63 -19.21 16.95
CA GLU A 91 -27.60 -19.27 17.99
C GLU A 91 -26.59 -20.39 17.73
N LEU A 92 -27.09 -21.57 17.31
CA LEU A 92 -26.24 -22.69 16.93
C LEU A 92 -25.37 -22.35 15.70
N LEU A 93 -25.90 -21.65 14.70
CA LEU A 93 -25.15 -21.18 13.55
C LEU A 93 -24.07 -20.16 13.96
N ARG A 94 -24.33 -19.27 14.94
CA ARG A 94 -23.29 -18.38 15.49
C ARG A 94 -22.19 -19.18 16.17
N VAL A 95 -22.52 -20.20 16.96
CA VAL A 95 -21.52 -21.08 17.58
C VAL A 95 -20.68 -21.79 16.51
N ALA A 96 -21.34 -22.34 15.47
CA ALA A 96 -20.63 -22.96 14.35
C ALA A 96 -19.73 -21.96 13.60
N GLY A 97 -20.17 -20.72 13.47
CA GLY A 97 -19.35 -19.61 12.93
C GLY A 97 -18.06 -19.40 13.72
N VAL A 98 -18.14 -19.36 15.06
CA VAL A 98 -16.95 -19.23 15.93
C VAL A 98 -16.03 -20.45 15.76
N LEU A 99 -16.57 -21.67 15.75
CA LEU A 99 -15.79 -22.91 15.54
C LEU A 99 -15.09 -22.92 14.18
N LYS A 100 -15.77 -22.48 13.12
CA LYS A 100 -15.21 -22.34 11.77
C LYS A 100 -14.04 -21.35 11.76
N CYS A 101 -14.23 -20.17 12.36
CA CYS A 101 -13.16 -19.18 12.48
C CYS A 101 -11.97 -19.73 13.28
N ALA A 102 -12.21 -20.45 14.37
CA ALA A 102 -11.17 -21.11 15.18
C ALA A 102 -10.35 -22.10 14.32
N ARG A 103 -11.00 -22.94 13.55
CA ARG A 103 -10.33 -23.88 12.65
C ARG A 103 -9.55 -23.16 11.55
N GLN A 104 -10.12 -22.12 10.94
CA GLN A 104 -9.46 -21.35 9.90
C GLN A 104 -8.26 -20.57 10.45
N ALA A 105 -8.38 -19.95 11.63
CA ALA A 105 -7.28 -19.24 12.28
C ALA A 105 -6.13 -20.20 12.65
N LYS A 106 -6.44 -21.40 13.15
CA LYS A 106 -5.42 -22.42 13.43
C LYS A 106 -4.66 -22.84 12.18
N ALA A 107 -5.39 -23.13 11.09
CA ALA A 107 -4.80 -23.48 9.80
C ALA A 107 -4.01 -22.30 9.16
N TYR A 108 -4.42 -21.06 9.41
CA TYR A 108 -3.71 -19.88 8.95
C TYR A 108 -2.36 -19.71 9.68
N ALA A 109 -2.27 -20.08 10.94
CA ALA A 109 -1.02 -20.07 11.71
C ALA A 109 -0.03 -21.14 11.24
N ASP A 110 -0.54 -22.31 10.81
CA ASP A 110 0.30 -23.42 10.38
C ASP A 110 1.02 -23.11 9.05
N GLY A 111 2.26 -23.56 8.91
CA GLY A 111 2.97 -23.61 7.61
C GLY A 111 4.17 -22.69 7.43
N ASP A 112 4.50 -21.76 8.33
CA ASP A 112 5.63 -20.85 8.12
C ASP A 112 6.90 -21.22 8.90
N GLY A 113 6.78 -22.03 9.97
CA GLY A 113 7.90 -22.32 10.89
C GLY A 113 8.51 -21.06 11.54
N MET A 114 7.89 -19.89 11.33
CA MET A 114 8.35 -18.64 11.93
C MET A 114 7.77 -18.48 13.32
N GLU A 115 8.63 -18.40 14.31
CA GLU A 115 8.27 -17.91 15.64
C GLU A 115 7.93 -16.43 15.52
N ASN A 116 6.70 -16.04 15.91
CA ASN A 116 6.26 -14.67 16.02
C ASN A 116 5.42 -14.45 17.27
N ASP A 117 5.27 -13.19 17.67
CA ASP A 117 4.56 -12.80 18.90
C ASP A 117 3.07 -13.17 18.91
N LEU A 118 2.49 -13.59 17.77
CA LEU A 118 1.10 -14.03 17.65
C LEU A 118 0.91 -15.52 17.89
N ASN A 119 1.97 -16.33 17.90
CA ASN A 119 1.89 -17.79 18.08
C ASN A 119 1.22 -18.16 19.41
N ILE A 120 1.40 -17.34 20.45
CA ILE A 120 0.77 -17.55 21.75
C ILE A 120 -0.77 -17.51 21.67
N PHE A 121 -1.34 -16.67 20.80
CA PHE A 121 -2.78 -16.59 20.58
C PHE A 121 -3.27 -17.80 19.80
N PHE A 122 -2.61 -18.14 18.70
CA PHE A 122 -2.99 -19.28 17.87
C PHE A 122 -2.84 -20.62 18.60
N ALA A 123 -1.89 -20.74 19.53
CA ALA A 123 -1.70 -21.94 20.34
C ALA A 123 -2.91 -22.22 21.25
N GLN A 124 -3.56 -21.19 21.78
CA GLN A 124 -4.72 -21.30 22.66
C GLN A 124 -6.01 -21.73 21.94
N ILE A 125 -6.06 -21.58 20.60
CA ILE A 125 -7.24 -21.92 19.82
C ILE A 125 -7.40 -23.46 19.78
N THR A 126 -8.58 -23.92 20.16
CA THR A 126 -8.98 -25.34 20.13
C THR A 126 -10.10 -25.53 19.10
N PRO A 127 -9.79 -25.97 17.85
CA PRO A 127 -10.80 -26.24 16.84
C PRO A 127 -11.64 -27.47 17.21
N ASN A 128 -12.94 -27.42 16.89
CA ASN A 128 -13.83 -28.60 16.97
C ASN A 128 -14.57 -28.75 15.65
N LYS A 129 -13.91 -29.39 14.69
CA LYS A 129 -14.46 -29.65 13.35
C LYS A 129 -15.71 -30.51 13.38
N TYR A 130 -15.78 -31.50 14.30
CA TYR A 130 -16.93 -32.39 14.41
C TYR A 130 -18.20 -31.60 14.75
N LEU A 131 -18.16 -30.77 15.81
CA LEU A 131 -19.32 -29.98 16.23
C LEU A 131 -19.68 -28.94 15.18
N GLU A 132 -18.67 -28.28 14.55
CA GLU A 132 -18.86 -27.34 13.44
C GLU A 132 -19.65 -27.97 12.30
N GLU A 133 -19.17 -29.12 11.77
CA GLU A 133 -19.80 -29.81 10.63
C GLU A 133 -21.16 -30.36 11.01
N ARG A 134 -21.34 -30.86 12.22
CA ARG A 134 -22.63 -31.39 12.68
C ARG A 134 -23.69 -30.29 12.73
N ILE A 135 -23.36 -29.10 13.23
CA ILE A 135 -24.30 -27.97 13.25
C ILE A 135 -24.64 -27.53 11.82
N PHE A 136 -23.62 -27.29 10.96
CA PHE A 136 -23.85 -26.81 9.58
C PHE A 136 -24.60 -27.86 8.71
N ASN A 137 -24.40 -29.16 8.94
CA ASN A 137 -25.14 -30.19 8.25
C ASN A 137 -26.58 -30.33 8.75
N SER A 138 -26.84 -29.96 10.01
CA SER A 138 -28.18 -30.03 10.61
C SER A 138 -29.03 -28.77 10.36
N ILE A 139 -28.39 -27.57 10.20
CA ILE A 139 -29.07 -26.29 10.13
C ILE A 139 -28.68 -25.57 8.85
N VAL A 140 -29.65 -25.39 7.94
CA VAL A 140 -29.45 -24.66 6.66
C VAL A 140 -29.52 -23.14 6.86
N SER A 141 -30.51 -22.69 7.62
CA SER A 141 -30.73 -21.28 7.92
C SER A 141 -31.39 -21.09 9.30
N LYS A 142 -31.59 -19.84 9.71
CA LYS A 142 -32.29 -19.55 10.97
C LYS A 142 -33.69 -20.11 11.07
N ASP A 143 -34.33 -20.35 9.92
CA ASP A 143 -35.72 -20.84 9.83
C ASP A 143 -35.83 -22.25 9.30
N GLU A 144 -34.72 -22.91 8.93
CA GLU A 144 -34.73 -24.20 8.24
C GLU A 144 -33.71 -25.18 8.81
N ILE A 145 -34.22 -26.34 9.24
CA ILE A 145 -33.44 -27.52 9.64
C ILE A 145 -33.33 -28.46 8.43
N ALA A 146 -32.16 -28.98 8.16
CA ALA A 146 -31.90 -29.87 7.04
C ALA A 146 -32.62 -31.21 7.20
N ASP A 147 -33.10 -31.80 6.11
CA ASP A 147 -33.63 -33.17 6.10
C ASP A 147 -32.61 -34.22 6.61
N ALA A 148 -31.32 -33.91 6.38
CA ALA A 148 -30.20 -34.75 6.80
C ALA A 148 -29.86 -34.65 8.29
N ALA A 149 -30.48 -33.73 9.04
CA ALA A 149 -30.19 -33.52 10.47
C ALA A 149 -30.47 -34.78 11.31
N SER A 150 -31.50 -35.55 10.94
CA SER A 150 -31.70 -36.90 11.45
C SER A 150 -32.44 -37.79 10.42
N PRO A 151 -32.21 -39.13 10.44
CA PRO A 151 -32.97 -40.06 9.62
C PRO A 151 -34.48 -40.00 9.90
N GLU A 152 -34.85 -39.71 11.17
CA GLU A 152 -36.24 -39.60 11.63
C GLU A 152 -36.91 -38.37 10.99
N LEU A 153 -36.31 -37.21 11.04
CA LEU A 153 -36.82 -35.97 10.41
C LEU A 153 -37.00 -36.16 8.89
N ALA A 154 -36.05 -36.81 8.22
CA ALA A 154 -36.16 -37.12 6.80
C ALA A 154 -37.33 -38.08 6.49
N SER A 155 -37.61 -39.02 7.42
CA SER A 155 -38.75 -39.93 7.30
C SER A 155 -40.07 -39.20 7.49
N ILE A 156 -40.20 -38.38 8.54
CA ILE A 156 -41.39 -37.57 8.84
C ILE A 156 -41.72 -36.65 7.67
N ARG A 157 -40.76 -35.93 7.14
CA ARG A 157 -40.92 -35.00 6.01
C ARG A 157 -41.31 -35.72 4.71
N ARG A 158 -40.81 -36.94 4.49
CA ARG A 158 -41.28 -37.79 3.38
C ARG A 158 -42.73 -38.18 3.54
N LYS A 159 -43.18 -38.51 4.78
CA LYS A 159 -44.58 -38.81 5.09
C LYS A 159 -45.47 -37.57 4.89
N ILE A 160 -45.02 -36.38 5.34
CA ILE A 160 -45.72 -35.12 5.14
C ILE A 160 -45.91 -34.82 3.66
N ARG A 161 -44.87 -34.97 2.84
CA ARG A 161 -44.95 -34.75 1.39
C ARG A 161 -45.92 -35.72 0.72
N ARG A 162 -45.86 -37.03 1.07
CA ARG A 162 -46.80 -38.03 0.57
C ARG A 162 -48.24 -37.72 0.95
N GLN A 163 -48.49 -37.40 2.22
CA GLN A 163 -49.80 -37.06 2.74
C GLN A 163 -50.39 -35.82 2.09
N SER A 164 -49.59 -34.79 1.94
CA SER A 164 -49.99 -33.55 1.26
C SER A 164 -50.37 -33.77 -0.21
N VAL A 165 -49.62 -34.59 -0.93
CA VAL A 165 -49.96 -34.99 -2.32
C VAL A 165 -51.26 -35.78 -2.37
N ALA A 166 -51.43 -36.78 -1.49
CA ALA A 166 -52.62 -37.57 -1.45
C ALA A 166 -53.92 -36.76 -1.15
N ILE A 167 -53.82 -35.81 -0.20
CA ILE A 167 -54.94 -34.89 0.10
C ILE A 167 -55.23 -34.02 -1.13
N ARG A 168 -54.22 -33.47 -1.75
CA ARG A 168 -54.39 -32.57 -2.92
C ARG A 168 -54.99 -33.31 -4.10
N GLU A 169 -54.56 -34.55 -4.38
CA GLU A 169 -55.16 -35.43 -5.41
C GLU A 169 -56.63 -35.79 -5.10
N GLY A 170 -56.92 -36.09 -3.80
CA GLY A 170 -58.30 -36.30 -3.38
C GLY A 170 -59.22 -35.12 -3.58
N LEU A 171 -58.72 -33.91 -3.19
CA LEU A 171 -59.46 -32.67 -3.39
C LEU A 171 -59.54 -32.23 -4.86
N GLN A 172 -58.54 -32.56 -5.67
CA GLN A 172 -58.57 -32.35 -7.13
C GLN A 172 -59.72 -33.06 -7.81
N LYS A 173 -60.01 -34.28 -7.37
CA LYS A 173 -61.20 -35.02 -7.86
C LYS A 173 -62.51 -34.31 -7.49
N ILE A 174 -62.55 -33.63 -6.34
CA ILE A 174 -63.74 -32.85 -5.93
C ILE A 174 -63.90 -31.62 -6.79
N ILE A 175 -62.88 -30.82 -7.00
CA ILE A 175 -62.97 -29.58 -7.75
C ILE A 175 -63.17 -29.76 -9.25
N THR A 176 -62.72 -30.92 -9.81
CA THR A 176 -62.98 -31.25 -11.21
C THR A 176 -64.32 -32.02 -11.44
N SER A 177 -65.00 -32.43 -10.38
CA SER A 177 -66.31 -33.11 -10.48
C SER A 177 -67.43 -32.18 -10.96
N PRO A 178 -68.15 -32.50 -12.04
CA PRO A 178 -69.26 -31.69 -12.55
C PRO A 178 -70.33 -31.41 -11.46
N THR A 179 -70.48 -32.32 -10.48
CA THR A 179 -71.44 -32.21 -9.38
C THR A 179 -71.08 -31.06 -8.39
N TYR A 180 -69.79 -30.91 -8.07
CA TYR A 180 -69.31 -30.01 -7.03
C TYR A 180 -68.74 -28.69 -7.59
N ALA A 181 -68.22 -28.71 -8.85
CA ALA A 181 -67.57 -27.54 -9.47
C ALA A 181 -68.47 -26.28 -9.49
N LYS A 182 -69.77 -26.44 -9.66
CA LYS A 182 -70.76 -25.30 -9.66
C LYS A 182 -70.91 -24.61 -8.34
N PHE A 183 -70.58 -25.27 -7.20
CA PHE A 183 -70.70 -24.74 -5.85
C PHE A 183 -69.42 -24.01 -5.42
N LEU A 184 -68.33 -24.23 -6.13
CA LEU A 184 -67.04 -23.60 -5.82
C LEU A 184 -67.02 -22.11 -6.29
N GLN A 185 -66.36 -21.25 -5.50
CA GLN A 185 -66.06 -19.91 -5.91
C GLN A 185 -65.01 -19.88 -6.98
N GLU A 186 -63.98 -20.70 -6.78
CA GLU A 186 -62.87 -20.97 -7.72
C GLU A 186 -62.50 -22.47 -7.66
N PRO A 187 -62.16 -23.12 -8.79
CA PRO A 187 -61.80 -24.56 -8.82
C PRO A 187 -60.33 -24.78 -8.40
N ILE A 188 -59.98 -24.33 -7.18
CA ILE A 188 -58.64 -24.45 -6.59
C ILE A 188 -58.68 -25.17 -5.26
N VAL A 189 -57.57 -25.79 -4.89
CA VAL A 189 -57.26 -26.27 -3.53
C VAL A 189 -56.38 -25.25 -2.86
N THR A 190 -56.75 -24.73 -1.71
CA THR A 190 -56.00 -23.75 -0.94
C THR A 190 -55.74 -24.29 0.48
N ILE A 191 -54.88 -23.59 1.24
CA ILE A 191 -54.60 -23.89 2.65
C ILE A 191 -55.16 -22.76 3.51
N ARG A 192 -55.91 -23.14 4.55
CA ARG A 192 -56.34 -22.25 5.63
C ARG A 192 -56.16 -22.95 6.97
N SER A 193 -55.61 -22.23 7.96
CA SER A 193 -55.31 -22.78 9.30
C SER A 193 -54.63 -24.14 9.24
N ASP A 194 -53.60 -24.26 8.38
CA ASP A 194 -52.78 -25.49 8.12
C ASP A 194 -53.57 -26.69 7.58
N ARG A 195 -54.77 -26.44 6.97
CA ARG A 195 -55.57 -27.47 6.35
C ARG A 195 -55.84 -27.21 4.87
N PHE A 196 -55.81 -28.25 4.08
CA PHE A 196 -56.25 -28.19 2.69
C PHE A 196 -57.78 -28.04 2.63
N VAL A 197 -58.23 -27.00 2.01
CA VAL A 197 -59.65 -26.62 1.91
C VAL A 197 -60.01 -26.25 0.48
N VAL A 198 -61.32 -26.17 0.17
CA VAL A 198 -61.84 -25.68 -1.10
C VAL A 198 -62.70 -24.42 -0.85
N PRO A 199 -62.61 -23.38 -1.71
CA PRO A 199 -63.39 -22.16 -1.60
C PRO A 199 -64.80 -22.41 -2.17
N VAL A 200 -65.85 -22.30 -1.33
CA VAL A 200 -67.24 -22.50 -1.66
C VAL A 200 -68.02 -21.21 -1.62
N LYS A 201 -68.93 -20.95 -2.54
CA LYS A 201 -69.80 -19.81 -2.54
C LYS A 201 -70.69 -19.77 -1.29
N ALA A 202 -70.94 -18.58 -0.73
CA ALA A 202 -71.72 -18.44 0.48
C ALA A 202 -73.12 -19.08 0.38
N GLU A 203 -73.76 -18.95 -0.77
CA GLU A 203 -75.04 -19.50 -1.08
C GLU A 203 -75.07 -21.02 -1.08
N CYS A 204 -73.92 -21.64 -1.29
CA CYS A 204 -73.78 -23.10 -1.43
C CYS A 204 -73.05 -23.75 -0.25
N LYS A 205 -73.00 -23.08 0.93
CA LYS A 205 -72.29 -23.54 2.15
C LYS A 205 -72.64 -25.01 2.54
N GLY A 206 -73.87 -25.43 2.38
CA GLY A 206 -74.32 -26.80 2.69
C GLY A 206 -74.21 -27.81 1.59
N SER A 207 -73.77 -27.38 0.37
CA SER A 207 -73.77 -28.26 -0.81
C SER A 207 -72.55 -29.20 -0.88
N ILE A 208 -71.49 -28.87 -0.16
CA ILE A 208 -70.29 -29.73 0.00
C ILE A 208 -70.22 -30.16 1.48
N PRO A 209 -70.40 -31.47 1.79
CA PRO A 209 -70.26 -31.97 3.15
C PRO A 209 -68.85 -31.75 3.69
N GLY A 210 -68.69 -30.97 4.74
CA GLY A 210 -67.37 -30.66 5.29
C GLY A 210 -67.43 -29.67 6.45
N LEU A 211 -66.23 -29.34 6.99
CA LEU A 211 -66.03 -28.40 8.08
C LEU A 211 -65.59 -27.03 7.54
N VAL A 212 -66.20 -25.96 8.02
CA VAL A 212 -65.83 -24.58 7.69
C VAL A 212 -64.66 -24.19 8.57
N HIS A 213 -63.53 -23.82 7.99
CA HIS A 213 -62.35 -23.35 8.71
C HIS A 213 -62.12 -21.87 8.62
N ASP A 214 -62.60 -21.20 7.58
CA ASP A 214 -62.41 -19.77 7.40
C ASP A 214 -63.51 -19.18 6.50
N VAL A 215 -63.67 -17.85 6.57
CA VAL A 215 -64.59 -17.10 5.73
C VAL A 215 -63.84 -15.88 5.17
N SER A 216 -64.06 -15.60 3.89
CA SER A 216 -63.44 -14.38 3.28
C SER A 216 -63.89 -13.12 3.98
N SER A 217 -63.08 -12.07 3.98
CA SER A 217 -63.40 -10.78 4.60
C SER A 217 -64.69 -10.15 4.07
N SER A 218 -65.09 -10.45 2.84
CA SER A 218 -66.38 -10.03 2.24
C SER A 218 -67.54 -10.92 2.61
N GLY A 219 -67.33 -12.05 3.30
CA GLY A 219 -68.41 -13.00 3.62
C GLY A 219 -68.89 -13.85 2.44
N SER A 220 -68.37 -13.61 1.23
CA SER A 220 -68.86 -14.23 -0.01
C SER A 220 -68.29 -15.64 -0.27
N THR A 221 -67.26 -16.05 0.44
CA THR A 221 -66.57 -17.35 0.24
C THR A 221 -66.35 -18.05 1.58
N PHE A 222 -66.75 -19.31 1.69
CA PHE A 222 -66.43 -20.18 2.80
C PHE A 222 -65.32 -21.13 2.43
N PHE A 223 -64.30 -21.26 3.25
CA PHE A 223 -63.22 -22.21 3.07
C PHE A 223 -63.61 -23.50 3.80
N ILE A 224 -64.07 -24.51 3.03
CA ILE A 224 -64.59 -25.78 3.55
C ILE A 224 -63.55 -26.85 3.40
N GLU A 225 -63.32 -27.64 4.47
CA GLU A 225 -62.58 -28.86 4.45
C GLU A 225 -63.62 -30.01 4.15
N PRO A 226 -63.59 -30.61 2.96
CA PRO A 226 -64.49 -31.70 2.64
C PRO A 226 -64.25 -32.90 3.55
N MET A 227 -65.31 -33.61 3.93
CA MET A 227 -65.25 -34.79 4.84
C MET A 227 -64.19 -35.85 4.38
N GLN A 228 -64.01 -35.98 3.07
CA GLN A 228 -63.00 -36.90 2.51
C GLN A 228 -61.53 -36.48 2.83
N ALA A 229 -61.31 -35.18 3.10
CA ALA A 229 -59.98 -34.64 3.43
C ALA A 229 -59.69 -34.59 4.94
N VAL A 230 -60.72 -34.67 5.80
CA VAL A 230 -60.61 -34.48 7.27
C VAL A 230 -59.60 -35.42 7.90
N ASN A 231 -59.68 -36.74 7.61
CA ASN A 231 -58.72 -37.71 8.15
C ASN A 231 -57.29 -37.45 7.62
N GLY A 232 -57.15 -37.09 6.33
CA GLY A 232 -55.89 -36.73 5.71
C GLY A 232 -55.25 -35.52 6.34
N ASN A 233 -56.03 -34.43 6.54
CA ASN A 233 -55.55 -33.20 7.20
C ASN A 233 -55.22 -33.42 8.69
N ASN A 234 -55.97 -34.27 9.39
CA ASN A 234 -55.66 -34.62 10.79
C ASN A 234 -54.32 -35.42 10.86
N ALA A 235 -54.13 -36.41 10.02
CA ALA A 235 -52.86 -37.15 9.93
C ALA A 235 -51.71 -36.23 9.55
N LEU A 236 -51.94 -35.28 8.64
CA LEU A 236 -50.91 -34.29 8.27
C LEU A 236 -50.54 -33.38 9.47
N ARG A 237 -51.53 -32.97 10.26
CA ARG A 237 -51.29 -32.18 11.48
C ARG A 237 -50.53 -32.98 12.55
N GLU A 238 -50.80 -34.24 12.72
CA GLU A 238 -50.05 -35.14 13.61
C GLU A 238 -48.58 -35.20 13.16
N LEU A 239 -48.35 -35.37 11.86
CA LEU A 239 -46.98 -35.39 11.30
C LEU A 239 -46.25 -34.06 11.50
N PHE A 240 -46.90 -32.90 11.43
CA PHE A 240 -46.29 -31.62 11.75
C PHE A 240 -45.94 -31.49 13.24
N VAL A 241 -46.75 -32.07 14.13
CA VAL A 241 -46.42 -32.15 15.56
C VAL A 241 -45.22 -33.06 15.81
N GLU A 242 -45.12 -34.18 15.12
CA GLU A 242 -43.96 -35.09 15.16
C GLU A 242 -42.71 -34.40 14.64
N GLU A 243 -42.82 -33.69 13.50
CA GLU A 243 -41.72 -32.90 12.93
C GLU A 243 -41.20 -31.87 13.94
N ARG A 244 -42.08 -31.13 14.57
CA ARG A 244 -41.73 -30.11 15.56
C ARG A 244 -41.03 -30.70 16.79
N LYS A 245 -41.52 -31.85 17.29
CA LYS A 245 -40.88 -32.58 18.40
C LYS A 245 -39.48 -33.08 18.03
N GLU A 246 -39.34 -33.60 16.80
CA GLU A 246 -38.03 -34.11 16.35
C GLU A 246 -37.03 -32.97 16.13
N ILE A 247 -37.47 -31.83 15.60
CA ILE A 247 -36.64 -30.60 15.51
C ILE A 247 -36.18 -30.16 16.90
N GLU A 248 -37.09 -30.11 17.89
CA GLU A 248 -36.77 -29.77 19.27
C GLU A 248 -35.78 -30.74 19.88
N ARG A 249 -35.92 -32.06 19.64
CA ARG A 249 -34.96 -33.06 20.08
C ARG A 249 -33.56 -32.81 19.47
N ILE A 250 -33.47 -32.53 18.16
CA ILE A 250 -32.21 -32.26 17.45
C ILE A 250 -31.55 -31.00 18.04
N LEU A 251 -32.30 -29.91 18.22
CA LEU A 251 -31.77 -28.68 18.77
C LEU A 251 -31.31 -28.86 20.22
N THR A 252 -32.02 -29.64 21.03
CA THR A 252 -31.65 -29.95 22.42
C THR A 252 -30.38 -30.78 22.48
N GLU A 253 -30.21 -31.74 21.61
CA GLU A 253 -29.00 -32.57 21.51
C GLU A 253 -27.78 -31.71 21.11
N LEU A 254 -27.91 -30.89 20.05
CA LEU A 254 -26.84 -29.96 19.64
C LEU A 254 -26.51 -28.94 20.75
N SER A 255 -27.53 -28.48 21.47
CA SER A 255 -27.30 -27.55 22.61
C SER A 255 -26.52 -28.22 23.74
N GLY A 256 -26.80 -29.50 24.02
CA GLY A 256 -26.05 -30.29 25.01
C GLY A 256 -24.60 -30.49 24.60
N GLU A 257 -24.32 -30.72 23.33
CA GLU A 257 -22.92 -30.78 22.83
C GLU A 257 -22.20 -29.43 22.95
N VAL A 258 -22.88 -28.33 22.58
CA VAL A 258 -22.33 -26.97 22.75
C VAL A 258 -22.00 -26.72 24.23
N ALA A 259 -22.88 -27.12 25.15
CA ALA A 259 -22.66 -26.97 26.60
C ALA A 259 -21.40 -27.73 27.07
N GLY A 260 -21.13 -28.93 26.52
CA GLY A 260 -19.92 -29.71 26.83
C GLY A 260 -18.61 -29.06 26.40
N HIS A 261 -18.67 -28.07 25.49
CA HIS A 261 -17.49 -27.36 24.97
C HIS A 261 -17.42 -25.89 25.42
N ARG A 262 -18.10 -25.52 26.51
CA ARG A 262 -18.18 -24.15 27.03
C ARG A 262 -16.83 -23.46 27.13
N GLU A 263 -15.87 -24.09 27.82
CA GLU A 263 -14.55 -23.49 28.08
C GLU A 263 -13.79 -23.23 26.76
N HIS A 264 -13.76 -24.20 25.85
CA HIS A 264 -13.10 -24.01 24.56
C HIS A 264 -13.74 -22.92 23.72
N LEU A 265 -15.08 -22.82 23.73
CA LEU A 265 -15.82 -21.76 23.01
C LEU A 265 -15.51 -20.38 23.60
N ALA A 266 -15.44 -20.24 24.93
CA ALA A 266 -15.11 -18.99 25.59
C ALA A 266 -13.67 -18.53 25.28
N VAL A 267 -12.68 -19.43 25.35
CA VAL A 267 -11.29 -19.15 24.99
C VAL A 267 -11.19 -18.80 23.51
N ASN A 268 -11.78 -19.61 22.62
CA ASN A 268 -11.76 -19.33 21.18
C ASN A 268 -12.35 -17.95 20.86
N TYR A 269 -13.49 -17.60 21.44
CA TYR A 269 -14.13 -16.29 21.21
C TYR A 269 -13.22 -15.14 21.66
N THR A 270 -12.66 -15.22 22.87
CA THR A 270 -11.76 -14.20 23.40
C THR A 270 -10.52 -14.03 22.52
N VAL A 271 -9.84 -15.12 22.18
CA VAL A 271 -8.62 -15.09 21.39
C VAL A 271 -8.88 -14.63 19.96
N LEU A 272 -9.96 -15.09 19.33
CA LEU A 272 -10.34 -14.66 17.97
C LEU A 272 -10.70 -13.18 17.92
N THR A 273 -11.33 -12.64 18.97
CA THR A 273 -11.64 -11.21 19.08
C THR A 273 -10.36 -10.38 19.23
N GLN A 274 -9.40 -10.86 20.04
CA GLN A 274 -8.08 -10.23 20.17
C GLN A 274 -7.32 -10.23 18.83
N LEU A 275 -7.29 -11.38 18.15
CA LEU A 275 -6.66 -11.50 16.83
C LEU A 275 -7.32 -10.56 15.81
N ASP A 276 -8.66 -10.46 15.79
CA ASP A 276 -9.36 -9.55 14.88
C ASP A 276 -8.94 -8.10 15.11
N CYS A 277 -8.81 -7.67 16.36
CA CYS A 277 -8.29 -6.34 16.71
C CYS A 277 -6.83 -6.15 16.28
N ILE A 278 -5.95 -7.15 16.49
CA ILE A 278 -4.55 -7.09 16.07
C ILE A 278 -4.44 -7.01 14.53
N PHE A 279 -5.20 -7.83 13.81
CA PHE A 279 -5.23 -7.77 12.36
C PHE A 279 -5.90 -6.49 11.83
N ALA A 280 -6.85 -5.90 12.55
CA ALA A 280 -7.39 -4.58 12.22
C ALA A 280 -6.32 -3.49 12.32
N ARG A 281 -5.46 -3.51 13.36
CA ARG A 281 -4.30 -2.60 13.47
C ARG A 281 -3.36 -2.72 12.28
N ALA A 282 -3.06 -3.94 11.85
CA ALA A 282 -2.23 -4.19 10.68
C ALA A 282 -2.86 -3.69 9.37
N LYS A 283 -4.16 -3.91 9.17
CA LYS A 283 -4.88 -3.39 7.99
C LYS A 283 -4.90 -1.86 7.98
N LEU A 284 -5.12 -1.23 9.14
CA LEU A 284 -5.06 0.22 9.27
C LEU A 284 -3.65 0.75 8.94
N SER A 285 -2.59 0.05 9.38
CA SER A 285 -1.21 0.37 9.04
C SER A 285 -0.99 0.41 7.52
N PHE A 286 -1.48 -0.58 6.78
CA PHE A 286 -1.42 -0.57 5.32
C PHE A 286 -2.25 0.56 4.70
N ALA A 287 -3.47 0.78 5.18
CA ALA A 287 -4.35 1.82 4.65
C ALA A 287 -3.76 3.24 4.79
N MET A 288 -3.02 3.49 5.88
CA MET A 288 -2.38 4.77 6.17
C MET A 288 -0.93 4.86 5.64
N HIS A 289 -0.38 3.79 5.04
CA HIS A 289 1.05 3.66 4.74
C HIS A 289 1.89 4.01 5.98
N ALA A 290 1.56 3.39 7.11
CA ALA A 290 2.16 3.64 8.40
C ALA A 290 3.34 2.70 8.66
N ALA A 291 4.28 3.15 9.49
CA ALA A 291 5.45 2.39 9.93
C ALA A 291 5.44 2.20 11.46
N GLU A 292 6.13 1.17 11.94
CA GLU A 292 6.33 0.93 13.36
C GLU A 292 7.25 2.01 13.95
N PRO A 293 6.80 2.81 14.94
CA PRO A 293 7.67 3.76 15.63
C PRO A 293 8.55 3.05 16.65
N GLU A 294 9.80 3.52 16.83
CA GLU A 294 10.64 3.12 17.96
C GLU A 294 10.07 3.73 19.25
N ILE A 295 9.77 2.91 20.26
CA ILE A 295 9.22 3.36 21.54
C ILE A 295 10.35 3.62 22.54
N ARG A 296 10.42 4.86 23.04
CA ARG A 296 11.42 5.35 23.98
C ARG A 296 10.79 5.81 25.31
N THR A 297 11.64 6.08 26.29
CA THR A 297 11.26 6.57 27.63
C THR A 297 12.11 7.78 28.07
N ASP A 298 12.87 8.38 27.14
CA ASP A 298 13.80 9.47 27.42
C ASP A 298 13.21 10.87 27.19
N GLY A 299 11.90 10.96 26.99
CA GLY A 299 11.18 12.21 26.72
C GLY A 299 11.44 12.80 25.34
N LYS A 300 12.09 12.04 24.43
CA LYS A 300 12.39 12.48 23.06
C LYS A 300 11.41 11.91 22.07
N LEU A 301 11.05 12.73 21.09
CA LEU A 301 10.28 12.26 19.96
C LEU A 301 10.83 12.88 18.66
N GLU A 302 10.79 12.10 17.58
CA GLU A 302 11.10 12.57 16.22
C GLU A 302 10.20 11.85 15.22
N LEU A 303 9.39 12.63 14.52
CA LEU A 303 8.51 12.17 13.47
C LEU A 303 9.09 12.60 12.12
N LYS A 304 9.45 11.65 11.28
CA LYS A 304 10.00 11.90 9.94
C LYS A 304 8.90 11.80 8.91
N ARG A 305 8.68 12.87 8.15
CA ARG A 305 7.67 12.95 7.08
C ARG A 305 6.28 12.45 7.53
N ALA A 306 5.88 12.83 8.73
CA ALA A 306 4.61 12.44 9.33
C ALA A 306 3.43 13.08 8.59
N ARG A 307 2.35 12.33 8.45
CA ARG A 307 1.10 12.76 7.83
C ARG A 307 -0.04 12.67 8.85
N HIS A 308 -0.95 13.63 8.81
CA HIS A 308 -2.14 13.56 9.66
C HIS A 308 -3.07 12.43 9.18
N PRO A 309 -3.44 11.45 10.02
CA PRO A 309 -4.15 10.25 9.59
C PRO A 309 -5.56 10.51 9.05
N LEU A 310 -6.20 11.61 9.47
CA LEU A 310 -7.56 11.98 9.06
C LEU A 310 -7.60 12.88 7.81
N ILE A 311 -6.46 13.34 7.30
CA ILE A 311 -6.39 14.08 6.05
C ILE A 311 -6.07 13.08 4.93
N THR A 312 -7.04 12.85 4.05
CA THR A 312 -6.92 11.89 2.95
C THR A 312 -6.66 12.59 1.61
N GLY A 313 -5.95 11.93 0.70
CA GLY A 313 -5.72 12.40 -0.68
C GLY A 313 -4.29 12.82 -0.99
N LYS A 314 -4.05 13.20 -2.25
CA LYS A 314 -2.71 13.61 -2.76
C LYS A 314 -2.23 14.97 -2.22
N THR A 315 -3.07 15.69 -1.48
CA THR A 315 -2.80 17.03 -0.96
C THR A 315 -2.10 17.04 0.41
N VAL A 316 -1.94 15.88 1.04
CA VAL A 316 -1.27 15.78 2.35
C VAL A 316 0.21 16.06 2.20
N VAL A 317 0.68 17.14 2.82
CA VAL A 317 2.11 17.47 2.88
C VAL A 317 2.71 16.84 4.14
N PRO A 318 3.70 15.96 4.01
CA PRO A 318 4.35 15.35 5.17
C PRO A 318 5.21 16.38 5.91
N ILE A 319 5.12 16.38 7.24
CA ILE A 319 5.92 17.22 8.12
C ILE A 319 6.97 16.40 8.87
N SER A 320 8.14 17.00 9.13
CA SER A 320 9.13 16.42 10.05
C SER A 320 9.21 17.30 11.28
N VAL A 321 9.00 16.70 12.45
CA VAL A 321 9.01 17.40 13.73
C VAL A 321 9.78 16.60 14.77
N ARG A 322 10.56 17.30 15.62
CA ARG A 322 11.31 16.70 16.72
C ARG A 322 11.12 17.54 17.99
N LEU A 323 11.21 16.89 19.13
CA LEU A 323 11.08 17.52 20.46
C LEU A 323 11.82 16.67 21.52
N GLY A 324 12.36 17.32 22.56
CA GLY A 324 13.00 16.64 23.67
C GLY A 324 14.48 16.27 23.49
N SER A 325 15.07 16.49 22.29
CA SER A 325 16.49 16.23 22.03
C SER A 325 17.35 17.44 22.35
N ASP A 326 17.37 18.44 21.45
CA ASP A 326 18.16 19.67 21.59
C ASP A 326 17.36 20.76 22.31
N PHE A 327 16.05 20.63 22.36
CA PHE A 327 15.11 21.58 22.95
C PHE A 327 13.88 20.83 23.51
N ASP A 328 13.31 21.40 24.57
CA ASP A 328 12.11 20.89 25.24
C ASP A 328 10.83 21.63 24.78
N THR A 329 10.99 22.78 24.12
CA THR A 329 9.87 23.65 23.74
C THR A 329 9.98 24.07 22.28
N LEU A 330 8.88 23.85 21.53
CA LEU A 330 8.73 24.23 20.12
C LEU A 330 7.68 25.34 19.98
N ILE A 331 8.08 26.53 19.51
CA ILE A 331 7.18 27.67 19.25
C ILE A 331 6.89 27.73 17.74
N ILE A 332 5.67 27.42 17.34
CA ILE A 332 5.26 27.37 15.94
C ILE A 332 4.57 28.68 15.56
N THR A 333 5.08 29.35 14.53
CA THR A 333 4.60 30.63 14.04
C THR A 333 4.19 30.56 12.57
N GLY A 334 3.48 31.54 12.06
CA GLY A 334 3.00 31.60 10.68
C GLY A 334 1.51 31.95 10.58
N PRO A 335 0.94 32.03 9.38
CA PRO A 335 -0.49 32.33 9.19
C PRO A 335 -1.38 31.20 9.70
N ASN A 336 -2.66 31.47 10.07
CA ASN A 336 -3.60 30.46 10.57
C ASN A 336 -3.85 29.37 9.52
N THR A 337 -3.95 29.76 8.27
CA THR A 337 -4.11 28.83 7.14
C THR A 337 -2.89 27.96 6.85
N GLY A 338 -1.73 28.25 7.48
CA GLY A 338 -0.45 27.57 7.23
C GLY A 338 -0.34 26.13 7.79
N GLY A 339 -1.31 25.66 8.59
CA GLY A 339 -1.30 24.31 9.15
C GLY A 339 -0.73 24.19 10.57
N LYS A 340 -0.63 25.28 11.34
CA LYS A 340 -0.13 25.30 12.74
C LYS A 340 -0.88 24.31 13.62
N THR A 341 -2.21 24.44 13.70
CA THR A 341 -3.10 23.54 14.47
C THR A 341 -2.99 22.10 14.01
N VAL A 342 -2.92 21.87 12.69
CA VAL A 342 -2.73 20.52 12.13
C VAL A 342 -1.39 19.92 12.56
N THR A 343 -0.32 20.73 12.63
CA THR A 343 0.99 20.27 13.12
C THR A 343 0.92 19.83 14.59
N LEU A 344 0.26 20.62 15.47
CA LEU A 344 0.05 20.25 16.86
C LEU A 344 -0.78 18.98 16.99
N LYS A 345 -1.92 18.92 16.28
CA LYS A 345 -2.77 17.71 16.25
C LYS A 345 -2.00 16.49 15.74
N THR A 346 -1.19 16.64 14.70
CA THR A 346 -0.37 15.51 14.17
C THR A 346 0.60 15.03 15.24
N LEU A 347 1.30 15.93 15.92
CA LEU A 347 2.25 15.59 16.96
C LEU A 347 1.57 14.80 18.11
N GLY A 348 0.48 15.34 18.65
CA GLY A 348 -0.24 14.70 19.76
C GLY A 348 -0.91 13.39 19.35
N LEU A 349 -1.60 13.39 18.21
CA LEU A 349 -2.34 12.22 17.74
C LEU A 349 -1.43 11.05 17.40
N LEU A 350 -0.29 11.27 16.73
CA LEU A 350 0.64 10.19 16.42
C LEU A 350 1.33 9.65 17.68
N THR A 351 1.57 10.49 18.69
CA THR A 351 2.03 10.03 20.01
C THR A 351 1.01 9.09 20.64
N LEU A 352 -0.26 9.50 20.71
CA LEU A 352 -1.34 8.67 21.25
C LEU A 352 -1.56 7.37 20.44
N MET A 353 -1.45 7.43 19.11
CA MET A 353 -1.53 6.24 18.26
C MET A 353 -0.42 5.25 18.60
N ALA A 354 0.82 5.72 18.77
CA ALA A 354 1.95 4.88 19.16
C ALA A 354 1.72 4.21 20.52
N GLU A 355 1.20 4.96 21.51
CA GLU A 355 0.84 4.47 22.85
C GLU A 355 -0.34 3.48 22.83
N CYS A 356 -1.19 3.52 21.81
CA CYS A 356 -2.23 2.51 21.56
C CYS A 356 -1.72 1.25 20.83
N GLY A 357 -0.43 1.12 20.53
CA GLY A 357 0.14 0.00 19.78
C GLY A 357 -0.19 0.05 18.29
N LEU A 358 -0.58 1.22 17.76
CA LEU A 358 -0.81 1.47 16.34
C LEU A 358 0.49 1.90 15.65
N HIS A 359 0.71 1.46 14.42
CA HIS A 359 1.70 2.08 13.56
C HIS A 359 1.29 3.51 13.22
N ILE A 360 2.25 4.37 12.98
CA ILE A 360 2.02 5.78 12.69
C ILE A 360 2.33 6.11 11.22
N PRO A 361 1.54 6.97 10.56
CA PRO A 361 1.78 7.40 9.18
C PRO A 361 2.99 8.36 9.08
N ALA A 362 4.18 7.84 9.35
CA ALA A 362 5.48 8.50 9.28
C ALA A 362 6.50 7.57 8.63
N ASP A 363 7.64 8.11 8.21
CA ASP A 363 8.71 7.31 7.60
C ASP A 363 9.46 6.48 8.67
N ASP A 364 10.10 5.40 8.23
CA ASP A 364 10.91 4.52 9.05
C ASP A 364 12.01 5.29 9.83
N GLY A 365 12.28 4.83 11.04
CA GLY A 365 13.22 5.48 11.96
C GLY A 365 12.62 6.70 12.67
N SER A 366 11.29 6.89 12.62
CA SER A 366 10.58 7.75 13.56
C SER A 366 10.53 7.10 14.94
N PHE A 367 10.65 7.91 16.00
CA PHE A 367 10.56 7.42 17.38
C PHE A 367 9.68 8.33 18.22
N VAL A 368 9.00 7.73 19.18
CA VAL A 368 8.09 8.40 20.11
C VAL A 368 8.43 7.99 21.53
N SER A 369 8.57 8.97 22.43
CA SER A 369 8.63 8.68 23.85
C SER A 369 7.24 8.46 24.42
N VAL A 370 7.14 7.57 25.39
CA VAL A 370 5.91 7.36 26.16
C VAL A 370 5.72 8.53 27.10
N PHE A 371 4.52 9.11 27.07
CA PHE A 371 4.09 10.15 28.00
C PHE A 371 2.93 9.64 28.87
N ASP A 372 2.96 9.95 30.15
CA ASP A 372 1.83 9.63 31.04
C ASP A 372 0.58 10.40 30.65
N ARG A 373 0.78 11.59 30.07
CA ARG A 373 -0.31 12.46 29.63
C ARG A 373 0.09 13.28 28.39
N VAL A 374 -0.81 13.28 27.42
CA VAL A 374 -0.78 14.23 26.30
C VAL A 374 -1.93 15.21 26.50
N LEU A 375 -1.60 16.43 26.89
CA LEU A 375 -2.58 17.47 27.25
C LEU A 375 -2.66 18.51 26.14
N ALA A 376 -3.89 18.87 25.73
CA ALA A 376 -4.11 19.76 24.61
C ALA A 376 -5.08 20.91 24.99
N ASP A 377 -4.61 22.14 24.82
CA ASP A 377 -5.47 23.31 24.73
C ASP A 377 -5.55 23.73 23.25
N ILE A 378 -6.43 23.06 22.52
CA ILE A 378 -6.75 23.31 21.11
C ILE A 378 -8.24 23.59 21.06
N GLY A 379 -8.66 24.74 20.54
CA GLY A 379 -10.08 25.15 20.49
C GLY A 379 -10.51 25.47 19.05
N ASP A 380 -11.75 25.10 18.70
CA ASP A 380 -12.43 25.64 17.52
C ASP A 380 -13.07 26.98 17.89
N GLU A 381 -12.57 28.08 17.30
CA GLU A 381 -13.15 29.43 17.46
C GLU A 381 -14.56 29.55 16.88
N GLN A 382 -15.14 28.51 16.31
CA GLN A 382 -16.39 28.59 15.53
C GLN A 382 -17.64 28.10 16.24
N SER A 383 -17.59 27.71 17.52
CA SER A 383 -18.82 27.37 18.24
C SER A 383 -19.54 28.61 18.78
N ILE A 384 -20.57 29.06 18.07
CA ILE A 384 -21.41 30.23 18.37
C ILE A 384 -22.17 30.08 19.71
N GLU A 385 -22.21 28.90 20.33
CA GLU A 385 -23.02 28.59 21.49
C GLU A 385 -22.36 28.88 22.85
N GLN A 386 -21.09 29.25 22.92
CA GLN A 386 -20.45 29.61 24.21
C GLN A 386 -19.95 31.04 24.21
N SER A 387 -20.83 31.94 24.68
CA SER A 387 -20.63 33.38 24.81
C SER A 387 -19.77 33.84 26.02
N LEU A 388 -18.98 32.93 26.62
CA LEU A 388 -17.90 33.34 27.53
C LEU A 388 -16.67 33.60 26.65
N SER A 389 -15.99 34.74 26.84
CA SER A 389 -14.84 35.14 26.03
C SER A 389 -13.92 33.92 25.80
N THR A 390 -13.54 33.65 24.55
CA THR A 390 -12.64 32.55 24.13
C THR A 390 -11.41 32.49 25.03
N PHE A 391 -10.82 33.64 25.41
CA PHE A 391 -9.70 33.75 26.34
C PHE A 391 -9.99 33.09 27.72
N SER A 392 -11.16 33.32 28.32
CA SER A 392 -11.48 32.78 29.65
C SER A 392 -11.63 31.25 29.64
N SER A 393 -12.16 30.67 28.56
CA SER A 393 -12.29 29.21 28.42
C SER A 393 -10.93 28.54 28.23
N HIS A 394 -10.05 29.09 27.38
CA HIS A 394 -8.66 28.63 27.21
C HIS A 394 -7.91 28.76 28.53
N MET A 395 -8.01 29.89 29.21
CA MET A 395 -7.31 30.12 30.49
C MET A 395 -7.73 29.13 31.57
N LYS A 396 -9.02 28.77 31.66
CA LYS A 396 -9.50 27.73 32.59
C LYS A 396 -8.85 26.37 32.28
N ASN A 397 -8.82 25.98 31.03
CA ASN A 397 -8.20 24.72 30.59
C ASN A 397 -6.68 24.72 30.86
N ILE A 398 -5.99 25.83 30.58
CA ILE A 398 -4.56 26.03 30.89
C ILE A 398 -4.31 25.88 32.40
N VAL A 399 -5.11 26.54 33.25
CA VAL A 399 -4.99 26.41 34.70
C VAL A 399 -5.13 24.95 35.15
N ASP A 400 -6.04 24.20 34.57
CA ASP A 400 -6.19 22.78 34.91
C ASP A 400 -5.01 21.93 34.40
N ILE A 401 -4.42 22.24 33.25
CA ILE A 401 -3.17 21.64 32.75
C ILE A 401 -2.02 21.91 33.72
N LEU A 402 -1.85 23.16 34.19
CA LEU A 402 -0.76 23.54 35.10
C LEU A 402 -0.79 22.82 36.44
N LYS A 403 -1.96 22.34 36.89
CA LYS A 403 -2.10 21.59 38.16
C LYS A 403 -1.54 20.17 38.08
N ILE A 404 -1.41 19.60 36.87
CA ILE A 404 -1.10 18.18 36.69
C ILE A 404 0.10 17.95 35.77
N CYS A 405 0.71 19.00 35.21
CA CYS A 405 1.88 18.89 34.34
C CYS A 405 3.12 18.48 35.14
N ASP A 406 3.91 17.57 34.56
CA ASP A 406 5.16 17.02 35.11
C ASP A 406 6.14 16.71 33.96
N ASP A 407 7.25 16.04 34.27
CA ASP A 407 8.32 15.68 33.31
C ASP A 407 7.90 14.58 32.31
N SER A 408 6.84 13.85 32.60
CA SER A 408 6.23 12.81 31.74
C SER A 408 5.04 13.33 30.92
N THR A 409 4.87 14.66 30.84
CA THR A 409 3.73 15.29 30.16
C THR A 409 4.15 15.94 28.85
N LEU A 410 3.41 15.68 27.76
CA LEU A 410 3.43 16.43 26.50
C LEU A 410 2.29 17.43 26.49
N ILE A 411 2.60 18.72 26.32
CA ILE A 411 1.64 19.82 26.34
C ILE A 411 1.55 20.49 24.96
N LEU A 412 0.35 20.66 24.46
CA LEU A 412 0.05 21.24 23.16
C LEU A 412 -0.85 22.47 23.35
N PHE A 413 -0.30 23.66 23.08
CA PHE A 413 -1.05 24.91 23.16
C PHE A 413 -1.29 25.49 21.77
N ASP A 414 -2.54 25.69 21.39
CA ASP A 414 -2.88 26.38 20.15
C ASP A 414 -3.28 27.83 20.45
N GLU A 415 -2.70 28.78 19.71
CA GLU A 415 -2.92 30.22 19.87
C GLU A 415 -2.80 30.70 21.32
N LEU A 416 -1.73 30.30 22.00
CA LEU A 416 -1.52 30.53 23.42
C LEU A 416 -1.73 31.98 23.83
N CYS A 417 -2.68 32.20 24.74
CA CYS A 417 -3.11 33.50 25.27
C CYS A 417 -3.67 34.48 24.23
N ALA A 418 -4.15 34.03 23.08
CA ALA A 418 -4.86 34.87 22.12
C ALA A 418 -6.18 35.42 22.69
N GLY A 419 -6.63 36.55 22.17
CA GLY A 419 -7.90 37.16 22.57
C GLY A 419 -7.86 38.16 23.75
N THR A 420 -6.65 38.61 24.16
CA THR A 420 -6.44 39.71 25.13
C THR A 420 -5.48 40.76 24.54
N ASP A 421 -5.13 41.75 25.35
CA ASP A 421 -4.09 42.74 24.94
C ASP A 421 -2.81 42.02 24.52
N PRO A 422 -2.21 42.35 23.36
CA PRO A 422 -1.06 41.64 22.84
C PRO A 422 0.14 41.62 23.79
N ALA A 423 0.43 42.72 24.50
CA ALA A 423 1.55 42.78 25.41
C ALA A 423 1.35 41.95 26.67
N GLU A 424 0.13 42.00 27.24
CA GLU A 424 -0.24 41.18 28.40
C GLU A 424 -0.31 39.67 27.99
N GLY A 425 -0.89 39.36 26.84
CA GLY A 425 -0.98 38.01 26.31
C GLY A 425 0.37 37.37 26.08
N ALA A 426 1.30 38.09 25.47
CA ALA A 426 2.67 37.63 25.24
C ALA A 426 3.44 37.38 26.54
N ALA A 427 3.36 38.32 27.52
CA ALA A 427 4.01 38.18 28.82
C ALA A 427 3.47 36.97 29.59
N LEU A 428 2.13 36.75 29.57
CA LEU A 428 1.47 35.63 30.19
C LEU A 428 1.89 34.31 29.54
N ALA A 429 1.89 34.24 28.21
CA ALA A 429 2.28 33.07 27.46
C ALA A 429 3.72 32.62 27.75
N ILE A 430 4.70 33.58 27.80
CA ILE A 430 6.08 33.27 28.17
C ILE A 430 6.14 32.70 29.61
N SER A 431 5.41 33.30 30.56
CA SER A 431 5.39 32.86 31.96
C SER A 431 4.80 31.46 32.11
N LEU A 432 3.75 31.13 31.37
CA LEU A 432 3.14 29.81 31.32
C LEU A 432 4.08 28.74 30.76
N ILE A 433 4.77 29.05 29.64
CA ILE A 433 5.76 28.17 29.05
C ILE A 433 6.90 27.90 30.05
N GLU A 434 7.45 28.94 30.65
CA GLU A 434 8.51 28.81 31.65
C GLU A 434 8.09 27.98 32.86
N PHE A 435 6.85 28.10 33.33
CA PHE A 435 6.33 27.27 34.40
C PHE A 435 6.30 25.80 34.00
N CYS A 436 5.74 25.46 32.84
CA CYS A 436 5.69 24.08 32.32
C CYS A 436 7.08 23.50 32.09
N ARG A 437 8.02 24.29 31.58
CA ARG A 437 9.44 23.91 31.42
C ARG A 437 10.10 23.57 32.76
N LYS A 438 9.84 24.37 33.80
CA LYS A 438 10.34 24.08 35.18
C LYS A 438 9.77 22.78 35.72
N CYS A 439 8.57 22.37 35.31
CA CYS A 439 7.99 21.05 35.64
C CYS A 439 8.62 19.92 34.81
N GLY A 440 9.46 20.22 33.81
CA GLY A 440 10.10 19.21 32.96
C GLY A 440 9.29 18.80 31.72
N SER A 441 8.08 19.34 31.54
CA SER A 441 7.17 18.98 30.45
C SER A 441 7.75 19.29 29.07
N LYS A 442 7.33 18.51 28.06
CA LYS A 442 7.63 18.82 26.64
C LYS A 442 6.49 19.65 26.06
N ILE A 443 6.83 20.73 25.36
CA ILE A 443 5.86 21.76 24.98
C ILE A 443 5.93 22.02 23.47
N ALA A 444 4.78 22.01 22.81
CA ALA A 444 4.62 22.61 21.49
C ALA A 444 3.49 23.64 21.54
N ALA A 445 3.80 24.87 21.15
CA ALA A 445 2.84 25.98 21.22
C ALA A 445 2.78 26.73 19.90
N THR A 446 1.59 27.15 19.49
CA THR A 446 1.43 28.08 18.37
C THR A 446 1.15 29.49 18.88
N THR A 447 1.61 30.49 18.15
CA THR A 447 1.39 31.88 18.53
C THR A 447 1.49 32.83 17.33
N HIS A 448 0.92 34.00 17.49
CA HIS A 448 1.07 35.15 16.60
C HIS A 448 1.95 36.26 17.18
N TYR A 449 2.35 36.17 18.49
CA TYR A 449 3.11 37.22 19.17
C TYR A 449 4.57 37.23 18.72
N ALA A 450 5.05 38.43 18.39
CA ALA A 450 6.45 38.66 18.03
C ALA A 450 7.40 38.43 19.21
N GLU A 451 6.97 38.73 20.42
CA GLU A 451 7.71 38.57 21.68
C GLU A 451 8.07 37.10 21.94
N LEU A 452 7.19 36.16 21.60
CA LEU A 452 7.47 34.74 21.73
C LEU A 452 8.51 34.25 20.72
N LYS A 453 8.56 34.84 19.52
CA LYS A 453 9.64 34.58 18.56
C LYS A 453 10.99 35.01 19.11
N LEU A 454 11.05 36.19 19.71
CA LEU A 454 12.26 36.74 20.35
C LEU A 454 12.66 35.91 21.58
N TYR A 455 11.70 35.53 22.41
CA TYR A 455 11.90 34.65 23.55
C TYR A 455 12.56 33.31 23.12
N ALA A 456 12.05 32.66 22.10
CA ALA A 456 12.61 31.42 21.59
C ALA A 456 14.01 31.57 20.96
N MET A 457 14.39 32.76 20.50
CA MET A 457 15.75 33.03 20.00
C MET A 457 16.77 33.30 21.12
N ARG A 458 16.32 33.68 22.31
CA ARG A 458 17.16 34.06 23.44
C ARG A 458 17.26 33.03 24.54
N THR A 459 16.34 32.05 24.54
CA THR A 459 16.21 31.08 25.63
C THR A 459 16.69 29.70 25.18
N GLU A 460 17.69 29.19 25.89
CA GLU A 460 18.19 27.83 25.63
C GLU A 460 17.11 26.78 25.89
N GLY A 461 17.03 25.77 25.02
CA GLY A 461 16.01 24.74 25.10
C GLY A 461 14.67 25.11 24.48
N VAL A 462 14.52 26.35 23.95
CA VAL A 462 13.32 26.77 23.20
C VAL A 462 13.72 27.04 21.76
N ILE A 463 12.93 26.53 20.79
CA ILE A 463 13.21 26.75 19.38
C ILE A 463 11.98 27.27 18.63
N ASN A 464 12.22 28.16 17.69
CA ASN A 464 11.19 28.58 16.75
C ASN A 464 10.96 27.55 15.64
N ALA A 465 9.71 27.45 15.18
CA ALA A 465 9.38 26.82 13.93
C ALA A 465 8.37 27.68 13.15
N SER A 466 8.34 27.54 11.84
CA SER A 466 7.37 28.24 11.00
C SER A 466 6.68 27.31 10.04
N CYS A 467 5.40 27.54 9.80
CA CYS A 467 4.69 26.94 8.68
C CYS A 467 4.98 27.80 7.44
N GLU A 468 5.62 27.20 6.43
CA GLU A 468 6.00 27.87 5.19
C GLU A 468 4.77 28.32 4.41
N PHE A 469 4.83 29.54 3.89
CA PHE A 469 3.78 30.14 3.08
C PHE A 469 4.35 30.70 1.78
N ASN A 470 3.77 30.33 0.64
CA ASN A 470 4.19 30.83 -0.65
C ASN A 470 3.49 32.16 -0.95
N VAL A 471 4.25 33.26 -0.87
CA VAL A 471 3.75 34.61 -1.13
C VAL A 471 3.40 34.83 -2.61
N GLU A 472 4.02 34.07 -3.53
CA GLU A 472 3.74 34.20 -4.96
C GLU A 472 2.38 33.60 -5.35
N THR A 473 2.03 32.44 -4.79
CA THR A 473 0.77 31.76 -5.07
C THR A 473 -0.35 32.11 -4.10
N LEU A 474 -0.03 32.78 -2.97
CA LEU A 474 -0.90 33.00 -1.82
C LEU A 474 -1.45 31.67 -1.24
N GLN A 475 -0.69 30.59 -1.35
CA GLN A 475 -1.07 29.28 -0.87
C GLN A 475 -0.13 28.80 0.24
N PRO A 476 -0.64 28.16 1.29
CA PRO A 476 0.21 27.47 2.27
C PRO A 476 0.91 26.28 1.60
N THR A 477 2.20 26.11 1.89
CA THR A 477 2.94 24.90 1.47
C THR A 477 2.78 23.77 2.47
N TYR A 478 2.27 24.06 3.68
CA TYR A 478 2.12 23.16 4.82
C TYR A 478 3.42 22.52 5.32
N ARG A 479 4.58 23.00 4.88
CA ARG A 479 5.89 22.54 5.36
C ARG A 479 6.22 23.20 6.68
N LEU A 480 6.70 22.41 7.65
CA LEU A 480 7.22 22.88 8.92
C LEU A 480 8.74 23.10 8.83
N LEU A 481 9.17 24.30 9.17
CA LEU A 481 10.55 24.73 9.16
C LEU A 481 11.03 24.97 10.60
N ILE A 482 11.80 24.03 11.16
CA ILE A 482 12.34 24.13 12.54
C ILE A 482 13.60 25.00 12.54
N GLY A 483 13.76 25.86 13.57
CA GLY A 483 14.90 26.75 13.75
C GLY A 483 14.70 28.14 13.20
N ILE A 484 13.60 28.41 12.50
CA ILE A 484 13.33 29.72 11.88
C ILE A 484 11.95 30.21 12.30
N PRO A 485 11.83 31.43 12.87
CA PRO A 485 10.53 32.03 13.12
C PRO A 485 9.85 32.44 11.81
N GLY A 486 8.52 32.32 11.76
CA GLY A 486 7.74 32.75 10.61
C GLY A 486 7.67 34.26 10.47
N LYS A 487 7.65 34.74 9.22
CA LYS A 487 7.40 36.12 8.88
C LYS A 487 5.94 36.47 8.94
N SER A 488 5.65 37.74 9.23
CA SER A 488 4.34 38.32 8.94
C SER A 488 4.27 38.68 7.43
N ASN A 489 3.39 38.07 6.69
CA ASN A 489 3.20 38.31 5.27
C ASN A 489 1.98 39.20 4.97
N ALA A 490 1.45 39.90 5.98
CA ALA A 490 0.21 40.68 5.87
C ALA A 490 0.29 41.72 4.76
N PHE A 491 1.35 42.51 4.70
CA PHE A 491 1.52 43.53 3.67
C PHE A 491 1.67 42.95 2.27
N ALA A 492 2.43 41.86 2.13
CA ALA A 492 2.61 41.20 0.84
C ALA A 492 1.31 40.56 0.33
N ILE A 493 0.55 39.95 1.22
CA ILE A 493 -0.76 39.37 0.92
C ILE A 493 -1.75 40.47 0.53
N SER A 494 -1.83 41.57 1.32
CA SER A 494 -2.73 42.71 1.04
C SER A 494 -2.43 43.38 -0.29
N LYS A 495 -1.16 43.60 -0.61
CA LYS A 495 -0.74 44.13 -1.91
C LYS A 495 -1.24 43.25 -3.06
N LYS A 496 -1.08 41.94 -2.94
CA LYS A 496 -1.45 40.99 -3.97
C LYS A 496 -2.98 40.81 -4.12
N LEU A 497 -3.71 41.04 -3.04
CA LEU A 497 -5.18 41.12 -3.05
C LEU A 497 -5.72 42.42 -3.63
N GLY A 498 -4.84 43.38 -3.97
CA GLY A 498 -5.19 44.64 -4.64
C GLY A 498 -5.39 45.84 -3.70
N LEU A 499 -4.89 45.80 -2.47
CA LEU A 499 -4.87 46.97 -1.60
C LEU A 499 -3.91 48.02 -2.17
N ASP A 500 -4.34 49.30 -2.18
CA ASP A 500 -3.60 50.40 -2.73
C ASP A 500 -2.21 50.58 -2.05
N ASP A 501 -1.18 50.80 -2.84
CA ASP A 501 0.20 50.96 -2.35
C ASP A 501 0.32 52.16 -1.38
N ALA A 502 -0.47 53.23 -1.54
CA ALA A 502 -0.47 54.38 -0.63
C ALA A 502 -0.95 53.98 0.79
N ILE A 503 -1.96 53.12 0.90
CA ILE A 503 -2.45 52.59 2.19
C ILE A 503 -1.38 51.69 2.82
N LEU A 504 -0.69 50.88 2.01
CA LEU A 504 0.35 49.97 2.47
C LEU A 504 1.59 50.76 2.98
N GLU A 505 1.98 51.83 2.30
CA GLU A 505 3.10 52.69 2.73
C GLU A 505 2.75 53.43 4.04
N ASP A 506 1.55 53.95 4.14
CA ASP A 506 1.08 54.60 5.37
C ASP A 506 1.07 53.58 6.54
N ALA A 507 0.52 52.40 6.35
CA ALA A 507 0.53 51.36 7.36
C ALA A 507 1.94 50.88 7.75
N ARG A 508 2.90 50.81 6.80
CA ARG A 508 4.31 50.49 7.08
C ARG A 508 4.97 51.59 7.92
N SER A 509 4.61 52.84 7.69
CA SER A 509 5.17 53.98 8.46
C SER A 509 4.75 53.97 9.93
N MET A 510 3.62 53.31 10.24
CA MET A 510 3.09 53.17 11.61
C MET A 510 3.73 51.99 12.39
N VAL A 511 4.42 51.06 11.70
CA VAL A 511 5.13 49.93 12.35
C VAL A 511 6.46 50.43 12.91
N SER A 512 6.84 49.96 14.10
CA SER A 512 8.08 50.41 14.76
C SER A 512 9.31 50.00 13.97
N GLN A 513 10.36 50.88 13.98
CA GLN A 513 11.62 50.68 13.24
C GLN A 513 12.37 49.39 13.70
N ASN A 514 12.19 49.02 14.96
CA ASN A 514 12.80 47.80 15.51
C ASN A 514 12.14 46.53 14.94
N ASP A 515 10.81 46.53 14.71
CA ASP A 515 10.09 45.42 14.14
C ASP A 515 10.43 45.24 12.66
N VAL A 516 10.60 46.33 11.91
CA VAL A 516 11.02 46.29 10.50
C VAL A 516 12.43 45.69 10.36
N ASN A 517 13.40 46.13 11.17
CA ASN A 517 14.76 45.58 11.14
C ASN A 517 14.80 44.10 11.51
N PHE A 518 13.95 43.65 12.43
CA PHE A 518 13.85 42.25 12.82
C PHE A 518 13.27 41.39 11.69
N GLU A 519 12.22 41.85 11.02
CA GLU A 519 11.63 41.17 9.87
C GLU A 519 12.57 41.05 8.66
N ASP A 520 13.46 42.09 8.45
CA ASP A 520 14.47 42.05 7.39
C ASP A 520 15.56 41.02 7.68
N VAL A 521 16.03 40.88 8.91
CA VAL A 521 16.98 39.84 9.33
C VAL A 521 16.36 38.44 9.15
N LEU A 522 15.10 38.28 9.55
CA LEU A 522 14.37 37.02 9.32
C LEU A 522 14.26 36.68 7.84
N SER A 523 14.08 37.69 6.98
CA SER A 523 14.04 37.56 5.53
C SER A 523 15.31 36.97 4.95
N GLN A 524 16.47 37.52 5.40
CA GLN A 524 17.78 37.04 4.94
C GLN A 524 18.06 35.59 5.43
N LEU A 525 17.72 35.28 6.69
CA LEU A 525 17.89 33.93 7.25
C LEU A 525 17.05 32.89 6.51
N GLU A 526 15.82 33.21 6.17
CA GLU A 526 14.93 32.30 5.43
C GLU A 526 15.44 32.07 4.00
N GLN A 527 15.92 33.11 3.33
CA GLN A 527 16.49 33.01 1.98
C GLN A 527 17.76 32.14 1.97
N GLN A 528 18.67 32.36 2.94
CA GLN A 528 19.88 31.53 3.08
C GLN A 528 19.54 30.06 3.33
N ARG A 529 18.53 29.82 4.16
CA ARG A 529 18.10 28.45 4.45
C ARG A 529 17.45 27.77 3.24
N GLN A 530 16.61 28.48 2.49
CA GLN A 530 16.03 27.94 1.26
C GLN A 530 17.12 27.51 0.27
N GLN A 531 18.17 28.32 0.13
CA GLN A 531 19.34 27.99 -0.68
C GLN A 531 20.10 26.77 -0.15
N MET A 532 20.30 26.67 1.17
CA MET A 532 20.95 25.51 1.79
C MET A 532 20.12 24.23 1.65
N GLU A 533 18.79 24.30 1.83
CA GLU A 533 17.90 23.15 1.70
C GLU A 533 17.82 22.65 0.24
N GLN A 534 17.79 23.59 -0.71
CA GLN A 534 17.83 23.25 -2.13
C GLN A 534 19.16 22.57 -2.50
N ALA A 535 20.28 23.11 -2.03
CA ALA A 535 21.59 22.49 -2.22
C ALA A 535 21.70 21.11 -1.55
N ARG A 536 21.06 20.91 -0.39
CA ARG A 536 20.99 19.61 0.29
C ARG A 536 20.20 18.59 -0.52
N LEU A 537 19.02 18.98 -1.04
CA LEU A 537 18.19 18.12 -1.87
C LEU A 537 18.91 17.71 -3.16
N GLU A 538 19.61 18.65 -3.81
CA GLU A 538 20.42 18.38 -5.00
C GLU A 538 21.59 17.41 -4.67
N ALA A 539 22.24 17.59 -3.53
CA ALA A 539 23.32 16.72 -3.08
C ALA A 539 22.80 15.31 -2.75
N GLU A 540 21.62 15.19 -2.18
CA GLU A 540 20.99 13.89 -1.87
C GLU A 540 20.54 13.15 -3.14
N GLN A 541 19.98 13.87 -4.10
CA GLN A 541 19.65 13.31 -5.42
C GLN A 541 20.91 12.81 -6.15
N LEU A 542 21.98 13.60 -6.14
CA LEU A 542 23.25 13.23 -6.75
C LEU A 542 23.89 12.02 -6.06
N ARG A 543 23.73 11.90 -4.74
CA ARG A 543 24.18 10.72 -3.96
C ARG A 543 23.42 9.47 -4.37
N LEU A 544 22.09 9.55 -4.47
CA LEU A 544 21.24 8.43 -4.89
C LEU A 544 21.54 8.00 -6.34
N GLU A 545 21.77 8.95 -7.24
CA GLU A 545 22.18 8.64 -8.61
C GLU A 545 23.56 7.96 -8.66
N THR A 546 24.51 8.46 -7.86
CA THR A 546 25.85 7.88 -7.77
C THR A 546 25.81 6.44 -7.22
N GLU A 547 24.96 6.19 -6.23
CA GLU A 547 24.77 4.87 -5.64
C GLU A 547 24.12 3.88 -6.63
N LYS A 548 23.12 4.34 -7.39
CA LYS A 548 22.55 3.55 -8.50
C LYS A 548 23.57 3.23 -9.60
N GLN A 549 24.39 4.21 -10.00
CA GLN A 549 25.44 4.00 -11.00
C GLN A 549 26.51 3.02 -10.50
N LYS A 550 26.84 3.10 -9.20
CA LYS A 550 27.78 2.16 -8.57
C LYS A 550 27.23 0.72 -8.59
N GLN A 551 25.97 0.53 -8.21
CA GLN A 551 25.32 -0.78 -8.27
C GLN A 551 25.28 -1.34 -9.71
N GLN A 552 24.88 -0.53 -10.68
CA GLN A 552 24.87 -0.94 -12.08
C GLN A 552 26.28 -1.30 -12.60
N SER A 553 27.30 -0.56 -12.17
CA SER A 553 28.70 -0.85 -12.51
C SER A 553 29.18 -2.17 -11.89
N GLU A 554 28.82 -2.45 -10.64
CA GLU A 554 29.13 -3.71 -9.96
C GLU A 554 28.45 -4.91 -10.63
N GLU A 555 27.18 -4.78 -11.00
CA GLU A 555 26.44 -5.82 -11.75
C GLU A 555 27.10 -6.09 -13.13
N TYR A 556 27.46 -5.02 -13.84
CA TYR A 556 28.15 -5.14 -15.14
C TYR A 556 29.52 -5.82 -15.01
N TYR A 557 30.28 -5.47 -13.96
CA TYR A 557 31.54 -6.13 -13.65
C TYR A 557 31.37 -7.63 -13.37
N GLN A 558 30.35 -8.01 -12.62
CA GLN A 558 30.03 -9.41 -12.33
C GLN A 558 29.62 -10.17 -13.61
N GLN A 559 28.89 -9.53 -14.52
CA GLN A 559 28.52 -10.13 -15.82
C GLN A 559 29.76 -10.36 -16.68
N ILE A 560 30.65 -9.36 -16.79
CA ILE A 560 31.91 -9.51 -17.54
C ILE A 560 32.81 -10.63 -16.96
N GLN A 561 32.87 -10.74 -15.64
CA GLN A 561 33.64 -11.84 -15.02
C GLN A 561 33.04 -13.20 -15.36
N LYS A 562 31.72 -13.36 -15.27
CA LYS A 562 31.04 -14.62 -15.66
C LYS A 562 31.23 -14.96 -17.14
N GLU A 563 31.23 -13.98 -18.03
CA GLU A 563 31.48 -14.20 -19.45
C GLU A 563 32.95 -14.60 -19.71
N LYS A 564 33.92 -13.96 -19.05
CA LYS A 564 35.35 -14.35 -19.10
C LYS A 564 35.58 -15.76 -18.60
N GLU A 565 34.95 -16.16 -17.52
CA GLU A 565 35.04 -17.51 -16.98
C GLU A 565 34.44 -18.55 -17.94
N LYS A 566 33.28 -18.24 -18.54
CA LYS A 566 32.66 -19.10 -19.57
C LYS A 566 33.55 -19.24 -20.80
N ALA A 567 34.09 -18.12 -21.31
CA ALA A 567 34.97 -18.11 -22.44
C ALA A 567 36.31 -18.89 -22.17
N ALA A 568 36.86 -18.71 -20.96
CA ALA A 568 38.07 -19.46 -20.55
C ALA A 568 37.78 -20.97 -20.39
N ALA A 569 36.60 -21.32 -19.85
CA ALA A 569 36.21 -22.74 -19.77
C ALA A 569 35.99 -23.38 -21.13
N GLN A 570 35.41 -22.62 -22.08
CA GLN A 570 35.21 -23.09 -23.44
C GLN A 570 36.53 -23.24 -24.21
N ALA A 571 37.43 -22.27 -24.08
CA ALA A 571 38.77 -22.36 -24.68
C ALA A 571 39.61 -23.56 -24.13
N ARG A 572 39.46 -23.84 -22.80
CA ARG A 572 40.09 -25.04 -22.21
C ARG A 572 39.52 -26.35 -22.78
N LYS A 573 38.19 -26.42 -22.98
CA LYS A 573 37.56 -27.60 -23.59
C LYS A 573 38.01 -27.79 -25.04
N GLU A 574 38.10 -26.74 -25.84
CA GLU A 574 38.57 -26.78 -27.23
C GLU A 574 40.04 -27.18 -27.31
N ALA A 575 40.92 -26.62 -26.45
CA ALA A 575 42.32 -27.02 -26.37
C ALA A 575 42.47 -28.49 -25.97
N GLN A 576 41.69 -28.98 -25.01
CA GLN A 576 41.72 -30.39 -24.62
C GLN A 576 41.27 -31.30 -25.75
N PHE A 577 40.21 -30.91 -26.47
CA PHE A 577 39.75 -31.67 -27.64
C PHE A 577 40.82 -31.78 -28.74
N ILE A 578 41.52 -30.67 -29.04
CA ILE A 578 42.62 -30.63 -30.03
C ILE A 578 43.79 -31.55 -29.59
N ILE A 579 44.17 -31.54 -28.31
CA ILE A 579 45.21 -32.38 -27.76
C ILE A 579 44.85 -33.87 -27.84
N ASP A 580 43.59 -34.20 -27.51
CA ASP A 580 43.13 -35.59 -27.53
C ASP A 580 43.00 -36.11 -28.97
N ASP A 581 42.58 -35.27 -29.94
CA ASP A 581 42.57 -35.61 -31.38
C ASP A 581 43.97 -35.81 -31.95
N ALA A 582 44.91 -34.93 -31.59
CA ALA A 582 46.30 -35.06 -31.96
C ALA A 582 46.95 -36.33 -31.38
N ARG A 583 46.66 -36.69 -30.12
CA ARG A 583 47.13 -37.94 -29.49
C ARG A 583 46.58 -39.19 -30.18
N ARG A 584 45.27 -39.15 -30.55
CA ARG A 584 44.68 -40.26 -31.31
C ARG A 584 45.33 -40.45 -32.65
N THR A 585 45.48 -39.38 -33.41
CA THR A 585 46.14 -39.42 -34.73
C THR A 585 47.62 -39.91 -34.64
N ALA A 586 48.36 -39.44 -33.62
CA ALA A 586 49.75 -39.91 -33.39
C ALA A 586 49.80 -41.40 -33.04
N ASN A 587 48.89 -41.93 -32.24
CA ASN A 587 48.79 -43.35 -31.91
C ASN A 587 48.39 -44.19 -33.10
N GLU A 588 47.47 -43.73 -33.95
CA GLU A 588 47.11 -44.41 -35.21
C GLU A 588 48.33 -44.50 -36.14
N VAL A 589 49.07 -43.39 -36.32
CA VAL A 589 50.34 -43.36 -37.13
C VAL A 589 51.36 -44.26 -36.53
N TYR A 590 51.51 -44.31 -35.18
CA TYR A 590 52.49 -45.19 -34.53
C TYR A 590 52.15 -46.66 -34.71
N GLU A 591 50.89 -47.07 -34.61
CA GLU A 591 50.54 -48.48 -34.85
C GLU A 591 50.63 -48.88 -36.31
N GLU A 592 50.35 -47.99 -37.27
CA GLU A 592 50.62 -48.26 -38.68
C GLU A 592 52.09 -48.38 -39.02
N LEU A 593 52.96 -47.55 -38.47
CA LEU A 593 54.39 -47.65 -38.58
C LEU A 593 54.94 -48.98 -38.02
N LYS A 594 54.39 -49.41 -36.88
CA LYS A 594 54.78 -50.68 -36.23
C LYS A 594 54.33 -51.89 -37.07
N GLN A 595 53.15 -51.81 -37.69
CA GLN A 595 52.69 -52.82 -38.63
C GLN A 595 53.59 -52.89 -39.91
N LEU A 596 53.95 -51.74 -40.47
CA LEU A 596 54.91 -51.68 -41.62
C LEU A 596 56.32 -52.22 -41.27
N ARG A 597 56.81 -51.95 -40.06
CA ARG A 597 58.08 -52.45 -39.56
C ARG A 597 58.11 -53.97 -39.38
N LYS A 598 56.98 -54.53 -38.87
CA LYS A 598 56.75 -55.98 -38.79
C LYS A 598 56.72 -56.65 -40.18
N GLN A 599 56.14 -56.02 -41.18
CA GLN A 599 56.06 -56.52 -42.57
C GLN A 599 57.41 -56.41 -43.26
N ALA A 600 58.24 -55.41 -43.00
CA ALA A 600 59.54 -55.22 -43.54
C ALA A 600 60.63 -56.24 -43.00
N GLN A 601 60.45 -56.79 -41.78
CA GLN A 601 61.29 -57.86 -41.21
C GLN A 601 61.04 -59.25 -41.78
N GLY A 602 59.95 -59.41 -42.58
CA GLY A 602 59.56 -60.69 -43.22
C GLY A 602 60.13 -60.94 -44.64
N GLY A 603 60.96 -60.06 -45.21
CA GLY A 603 61.69 -60.33 -46.45
C GLY A 603 60.93 -60.42 -47.78
N ALA A 604 59.66 -59.93 -47.80
CA ALA A 604 58.86 -59.90 -49.02
C ALA A 604 58.60 -58.43 -49.46
N PHE A 605 58.87 -58.13 -50.71
CA PHE A 605 58.60 -56.89 -51.41
C PHE A 605 57.12 -56.70 -51.50
N VAL A 606 56.59 -55.68 -50.70
CA VAL A 606 55.15 -55.39 -50.64
C VAL A 606 54.83 -54.27 -51.65
N PRO A 607 54.03 -54.53 -52.70
CA PRO A 607 53.54 -53.50 -53.62
C PRO A 607 52.56 -52.56 -52.86
N GLY A 608 52.81 -51.25 -52.90
CA GLY A 608 51.90 -50.25 -52.21
C GLY A 608 52.48 -49.56 -51.00
N SER A 609 53.77 -49.81 -50.59
CA SER A 609 54.39 -49.13 -49.41
C SER A 609 54.52 -47.60 -49.60
N ASN A 610 54.72 -47.15 -50.85
CA ASN A 610 54.80 -45.72 -51.20
C ASN A 610 53.47 -45.00 -51.08
N GLU A 611 52.39 -45.70 -51.39
CA GLU A 611 51.00 -45.13 -51.23
C GLU A 611 50.62 -45.02 -49.75
N LYS A 612 50.95 -45.97 -48.92
CA LYS A 612 50.73 -45.93 -47.47
C LYS A 612 51.58 -44.85 -46.76
N GLN A 613 52.91 -44.67 -47.27
CA GLN A 613 53.74 -43.58 -46.78
C GLN A 613 53.17 -42.16 -47.17
N ALA A 614 52.59 -42.06 -48.35
CA ALA A 614 51.96 -40.83 -48.82
C ALA A 614 50.68 -40.50 -47.99
N ASN A 615 49.83 -41.50 -47.67
CA ASN A 615 48.66 -41.36 -46.89
C ASN A 615 48.97 -40.97 -45.38
N LEU A 616 50.06 -41.54 -44.84
CA LEU A 616 50.54 -41.15 -43.48
C LEU A 616 51.09 -39.73 -43.46
N ARG A 617 51.77 -39.27 -44.52
CA ARG A 617 52.23 -37.90 -44.66
C ARG A 617 51.04 -36.95 -44.83
N HIS A 618 50.00 -37.39 -45.55
CA HIS A 618 48.75 -36.58 -45.71
C HIS A 618 48.00 -36.43 -44.37
N ALA A 619 47.85 -37.51 -43.58
CA ALA A 619 47.25 -37.49 -42.27
C ALA A 619 48.03 -36.62 -41.29
N LEU A 620 49.35 -36.65 -41.26
CA LEU A 620 50.21 -35.78 -40.45
C LEU A 620 50.07 -34.28 -40.84
N ASN A 621 50.07 -34.00 -42.15
CA ASN A 621 49.88 -32.64 -42.67
C ASN A 621 48.48 -32.09 -42.36
N GLU A 622 47.46 -32.95 -42.37
CA GLU A 622 46.11 -32.59 -42.04
C GLU A 622 45.92 -32.28 -40.52
N ALA A 623 46.58 -33.08 -39.66
CA ALA A 623 46.70 -32.84 -38.23
C ALA A 623 47.48 -31.53 -37.92
N GLU A 624 48.53 -31.26 -38.63
CA GLU A 624 49.34 -30.04 -38.51
C GLU A 624 48.60 -28.81 -39.04
N SER A 625 47.79 -28.93 -40.11
CA SER A 625 46.94 -27.83 -40.58
C SER A 625 45.81 -27.50 -39.60
N LYS A 626 45.22 -28.48 -38.89
CA LYS A 626 44.23 -28.28 -37.81
C LYS A 626 44.85 -27.58 -36.59
N LEU A 627 46.12 -27.85 -36.27
CA LEU A 627 46.85 -27.15 -35.20
C LEU A 627 47.30 -25.72 -35.60
N GLN A 628 47.49 -25.43 -36.90
CA GLN A 628 47.85 -24.09 -37.38
C GLN A 628 46.66 -23.15 -37.61
N GLY A 629 45.40 -23.62 -37.45
CA GLY A 629 44.17 -22.86 -37.69
C GLY A 629 43.88 -21.71 -36.71
N THR A 630 44.71 -21.47 -35.70
CA THR A 630 44.58 -20.36 -34.74
C THR A 630 45.84 -19.49 -34.73
N LYS A 631 46.12 -18.80 -35.83
CA LYS A 631 47.04 -17.66 -35.78
C LYS A 631 46.29 -16.43 -35.28
N PRO A 632 46.83 -15.66 -34.30
CA PRO A 632 46.28 -14.37 -33.94
C PRO A 632 46.30 -13.46 -35.18
N GLN A 633 45.17 -12.77 -35.44
CA GLN A 633 45.03 -11.80 -36.51
C GLN A 633 46.20 -10.81 -36.43
N GLN A 634 47.02 -10.80 -37.50
CA GLN A 634 48.06 -9.79 -37.67
C GLN A 634 47.43 -8.39 -37.69
N VAL A 635 48.04 -7.54 -36.90
CA VAL A 635 47.82 -6.10 -36.91
C VAL A 635 47.91 -5.60 -38.35
N GLN A 636 46.78 -5.11 -38.86
CA GLN A 636 46.73 -4.43 -40.16
C GLN A 636 47.72 -3.26 -40.16
N ASN A 637 48.62 -3.18 -41.14
CA ASN A 637 49.49 -2.03 -41.43
C ASN A 637 48.58 -0.79 -41.60
N ARG A 638 48.53 0.05 -40.58
CA ARG A 638 47.90 1.37 -40.67
C ARG A 638 48.95 2.35 -41.21
N PRO A 639 48.57 3.33 -42.06
CA PRO A 639 49.48 4.33 -42.60
C PRO A 639 50.12 5.16 -41.49
N ALA A 640 51.36 5.60 -41.67
CA ALA A 640 52.08 6.44 -40.71
C ALA A 640 51.33 7.74 -40.46
N PRO A 641 51.37 8.29 -39.21
CA PRO A 641 50.70 9.52 -38.89
C PRO A 641 51.17 10.69 -39.74
N THR A 642 50.22 11.46 -40.28
CA THR A 642 50.46 12.56 -41.21
C THR A 642 51.12 13.79 -40.58
N ARG A 643 51.16 13.91 -39.25
CA ARG A 643 51.79 14.95 -38.47
C ARG A 643 52.25 14.52 -37.08
N ALA A 644 53.15 15.28 -36.49
CA ALA A 644 53.58 15.09 -35.11
C ALA A 644 52.41 15.32 -34.09
N ILE A 645 52.35 14.46 -33.07
CA ILE A 645 51.35 14.51 -31.99
C ILE A 645 51.62 15.70 -31.09
N ARG A 646 50.58 16.50 -30.77
CA ARG A 646 50.64 17.69 -29.91
C ARG A 646 49.78 17.50 -28.66
N VAL A 647 50.05 18.31 -27.62
CA VAL A 647 49.23 18.36 -26.42
C VAL A 647 47.80 18.77 -26.82
N GLY A 648 46.81 18.04 -26.34
CA GLY A 648 45.41 18.17 -26.68
C GLY A 648 44.91 17.25 -27.81
N ASP A 649 45.80 16.54 -28.52
CA ASP A 649 45.37 15.58 -29.53
C ASP A 649 44.77 14.30 -28.90
N THR A 650 43.81 13.70 -29.61
CA THR A 650 43.24 12.41 -29.22
C THR A 650 44.00 11.31 -29.93
N VAL A 651 44.51 10.36 -29.15
CA VAL A 651 45.32 9.24 -29.64
C VAL A 651 44.69 7.90 -29.19
N GLU A 652 44.93 6.86 -29.93
CA GLU A 652 44.57 5.48 -29.56
C GLU A 652 45.79 4.75 -29.00
N LEU A 653 45.68 4.20 -27.78
CA LEU A 653 46.72 3.34 -27.20
C LEU A 653 46.70 1.95 -27.85
N LEU A 654 47.71 1.62 -28.66
CA LEU A 654 47.75 0.42 -29.47
C LEU A 654 47.67 -0.90 -28.68
N LYS A 655 48.17 -0.92 -27.43
CA LYS A 655 48.14 -2.10 -26.55
C LYS A 655 46.77 -2.30 -25.86
N LEU A 656 45.98 -1.27 -25.71
CA LEU A 656 44.75 -1.30 -24.93
C LEU A 656 43.50 -1.03 -25.78
N GLY A 657 43.66 -0.61 -27.05
CA GLY A 657 42.56 -0.25 -27.93
C GLY A 657 41.72 0.91 -27.44
N THR A 658 42.20 1.72 -26.49
CA THR A 658 41.43 2.79 -25.83
C THR A 658 41.88 4.16 -26.30
N LYS A 659 40.91 5.07 -26.49
CA LYS A 659 41.21 6.48 -26.84
C LYS A 659 41.64 7.24 -25.59
N ALA A 660 42.72 8.04 -25.76
CA ALA A 660 43.27 8.89 -24.72
C ALA A 660 43.61 10.29 -25.26
N THR A 661 43.58 11.30 -24.38
CA THR A 661 43.97 12.68 -24.75
C THR A 661 45.40 12.96 -24.26
N VAL A 662 46.23 13.57 -25.10
CA VAL A 662 47.57 13.95 -24.73
C VAL A 662 47.55 15.15 -23.80
N LEU A 663 48.03 15.01 -22.55
CA LEU A 663 48.10 16.04 -21.56
C LEU A 663 49.44 16.83 -21.62
N ALA A 664 50.55 16.10 -21.76
CA ALA A 664 51.88 16.67 -21.80
C ALA A 664 52.86 15.80 -22.57
N LEU A 665 53.96 16.40 -23.07
CA LEU A 665 55.11 15.73 -23.59
C LEU A 665 56.23 15.81 -22.56
N ASN A 666 56.68 14.66 -22.07
CA ASN A 666 57.74 14.60 -21.06
C ASN A 666 59.13 14.85 -21.68
N LYS A 667 60.11 15.25 -20.88
CA LYS A 667 61.52 15.52 -21.32
C LYS A 667 62.22 14.28 -21.83
N ASP A 668 61.73 13.08 -21.48
CA ASP A 668 62.23 11.77 -21.92
C ASP A 668 61.57 11.26 -23.22
N GLY A 669 60.76 12.09 -23.90
CA GLY A 669 60.12 11.78 -25.16
C GLY A 669 58.84 10.92 -25.05
N THR A 670 58.34 10.64 -23.84
CA THR A 670 57.09 9.93 -23.62
C THR A 670 55.90 10.89 -23.56
N TYR A 671 54.74 10.42 -24.02
CA TYR A 671 53.46 11.16 -23.91
C TYR A 671 52.75 10.84 -22.60
N GLN A 672 52.34 11.85 -21.85
CA GLN A 672 51.40 11.69 -20.73
C GLN A 672 50.00 11.81 -21.29
N LEU A 673 49.23 10.71 -21.14
CA LEU A 673 47.93 10.53 -21.73
C LEU A 673 46.88 10.40 -20.65
N GLN A 674 45.68 10.91 -20.90
CA GLN A 674 44.49 10.71 -20.07
C GLN A 674 43.52 9.77 -20.79
N ALA A 675 43.37 8.56 -20.29
CA ALA A 675 42.39 7.58 -20.72
C ALA A 675 41.27 7.48 -19.64
N GLY A 676 40.15 8.21 -19.83
CA GLY A 676 39.08 8.33 -18.80
C GLY A 676 39.61 9.04 -17.55
N ILE A 677 39.55 8.36 -16.40
CA ILE A 677 40.06 8.89 -15.11
C ILE A 677 41.55 8.55 -14.85
N MET A 678 42.19 7.76 -15.66
CA MET A 678 43.58 7.31 -15.46
C MET A 678 44.55 8.13 -16.31
N LYS A 679 45.71 8.50 -15.70
CA LYS A 679 46.84 9.07 -16.40
C LYS A 679 47.86 7.99 -16.67
N VAL A 680 48.24 7.80 -17.91
CA VAL A 680 49.20 6.77 -18.37
C VAL A 680 50.29 7.41 -19.18
N ASN A 681 51.55 7.00 -18.97
CA ASN A 681 52.68 7.41 -19.83
C ASN A 681 52.90 6.34 -20.92
N ALA A 682 52.95 6.77 -22.18
CA ALA A 682 53.16 5.88 -23.32
C ALA A 682 54.29 6.40 -24.22
N LYS A 683 54.99 5.46 -24.84
CA LYS A 683 56.04 5.78 -25.82
C LYS A 683 55.40 6.17 -27.17
N PRO A 684 56.14 6.89 -28.05
CA PRO A 684 55.64 7.27 -29.38
C PRO A 684 55.13 6.08 -30.23
N ASP A 685 55.76 4.93 -30.08
CA ASP A 685 55.44 3.71 -30.83
C ASP A 685 54.18 2.97 -30.32
N GLU A 686 53.67 3.37 -29.18
CA GLU A 686 52.50 2.77 -28.51
C GLU A 686 51.21 3.57 -28.73
N VAL A 687 51.31 4.70 -29.45
CA VAL A 687 50.17 5.63 -29.65
C VAL A 687 49.94 5.92 -31.14
N TYR A 688 48.69 5.93 -31.56
CA TYR A 688 48.28 6.28 -32.92
C TYR A 688 47.39 7.54 -32.91
N LEU A 689 47.78 8.55 -33.75
CA LEU A 689 47.02 9.80 -33.85
C LEU A 689 45.71 9.55 -34.57
N LEU A 690 44.59 9.91 -33.91
CA LEU A 690 43.27 9.93 -34.51
C LEU A 690 43.02 11.32 -35.11
N GLU A 691 43.17 11.49 -36.44
CA GLU A 691 42.95 12.74 -37.13
C GLU A 691 41.46 13.17 -37.10
N ASN A 692 41.21 14.38 -36.62
CA ASN A 692 40.03 15.19 -36.77
C ASN A 692 38.68 14.74 -36.17
N GLU A 693 38.46 15.18 -34.95
CA GLU A 693 37.07 15.40 -34.46
C GLU A 693 36.83 16.76 -33.77
N THR A 694 37.64 17.82 -34.03
CA THR A 694 37.51 19.08 -33.31
C THR A 694 36.48 20.10 -33.89
N LYS A 695 35.86 19.80 -35.02
CA LYS A 695 34.71 20.59 -35.52
C LYS A 695 33.37 19.89 -35.58
N THR A 696 33.31 18.61 -35.23
CA THR A 696 32.08 17.77 -35.27
C THR A 696 31.55 17.41 -33.89
N LYS A 697 32.25 17.68 -32.78
CA LYS A 697 31.82 17.29 -31.43
C LYS A 697 30.52 17.96 -30.96
N ALA A 698 30.28 19.22 -31.29
CA ALA A 698 29.02 19.90 -30.95
C ALA A 698 27.83 19.29 -31.73
N LYS A 699 28.05 18.93 -33.02
CA LYS A 699 26.99 18.33 -33.85
C LYS A 699 26.77 16.85 -33.53
N LYS A 700 27.82 16.09 -33.20
CA LYS A 700 27.69 14.65 -32.81
C LYS A 700 27.16 14.44 -31.39
N ILE A 701 27.45 15.35 -30.45
CA ILE A 701 26.84 15.30 -29.09
C ILE A 701 25.33 15.58 -29.19
N ILE A 702 24.91 16.49 -30.08
CA ILE A 702 23.50 16.72 -30.35
C ILE A 702 22.86 15.54 -31.09
N GLU A 703 23.57 14.99 -32.11
CA GLU A 703 23.07 13.80 -32.83
C GLU A 703 23.10 12.50 -31.97
N GLY A 704 24.04 12.35 -31.02
CA GLY A 704 24.07 11.24 -30.07
C GLY A 704 22.93 11.32 -29.05
N LYS A 705 22.66 12.47 -28.46
CA LYS A 705 21.50 12.70 -27.57
C LYS A 705 20.17 12.57 -28.32
N VAL A 706 20.09 13.06 -29.58
CA VAL A 706 18.93 12.88 -30.42
C VAL A 706 18.70 11.43 -30.80
N ARG A 707 19.76 10.62 -30.98
CA ARG A 707 19.62 9.16 -31.21
C ARG A 707 19.18 8.42 -29.94
N GLU A 708 19.66 8.79 -28.74
CA GLU A 708 19.18 8.21 -27.48
C GLU A 708 17.72 8.61 -27.19
N LEU A 709 17.33 9.85 -27.47
CA LEU A 709 15.94 10.28 -27.37
C LEU A 709 15.04 9.59 -28.39
N LYS A 710 15.52 9.34 -29.63
CA LYS A 710 14.79 8.57 -30.64
C LYS A 710 14.60 7.10 -30.26
N SER A 711 15.52 6.49 -29.52
CA SER A 711 15.37 5.13 -29.05
C SER A 711 14.47 4.98 -27.83
N ALA A 712 14.20 6.08 -27.11
CA ALA A 712 13.34 6.10 -25.92
C ALA A 712 11.87 6.49 -26.22
N ALA A 713 11.60 7.17 -27.34
CA ALA A 713 10.24 7.56 -27.71
C ALA A 713 9.46 6.36 -28.29
N GLN A 714 8.40 5.99 -27.59
CA GLN A 714 7.48 4.94 -28.07
C GLN A 714 6.65 5.46 -29.26
N PRO A 715 6.47 4.70 -30.35
CA PRO A 715 5.67 5.11 -31.50
C PRO A 715 4.16 4.92 -31.29
N GLU A 716 3.73 4.34 -30.17
CA GLU A 716 2.36 3.95 -29.91
C GLU A 716 1.94 4.27 -28.47
N LEU A 717 0.71 4.77 -28.29
CA LEU A 717 0.07 5.03 -26.99
C LEU A 717 -1.30 4.34 -26.93
N ASP A 718 -1.52 3.52 -25.91
CA ASP A 718 -2.80 2.83 -25.68
C ASP A 718 -3.56 3.51 -24.56
N LEU A 719 -4.74 4.05 -24.85
CA LEU A 719 -5.63 4.77 -23.94
C LEU A 719 -6.92 4.00 -23.64
N ARG A 720 -7.06 2.76 -24.08
CA ARG A 720 -8.29 1.98 -23.90
C ARG A 720 -8.61 1.76 -22.44
N GLY A 721 -9.86 1.98 -22.06
CA GLY A 721 -10.35 1.76 -20.70
C GLY A 721 -10.07 2.89 -19.72
N MET A 722 -9.45 3.99 -20.15
CA MET A 722 -9.16 5.17 -19.32
C MET A 722 -10.30 6.17 -19.31
N ALA A 723 -10.42 6.98 -18.25
CA ALA A 723 -11.28 8.14 -18.22
C ALA A 723 -10.74 9.26 -19.16
N ALA A 724 -11.62 10.09 -19.75
CA ALA A 724 -11.20 11.08 -20.72
C ALA A 724 -10.16 12.07 -20.17
N ASP A 725 -10.32 12.52 -18.93
CA ASP A 725 -9.40 13.47 -18.27
C ASP A 725 -8.01 12.88 -18.04
N GLU A 726 -7.93 11.62 -17.63
CA GLU A 726 -6.65 10.90 -17.46
C GLU A 726 -5.95 10.63 -18.79
N ALA A 727 -6.73 10.29 -19.81
CA ALA A 727 -6.23 10.03 -21.16
C ALA A 727 -5.62 11.28 -21.80
N ILE A 728 -6.16 12.48 -21.58
CA ILE A 728 -5.63 13.75 -22.09
C ILE A 728 -4.26 14.04 -21.48
N ILE A 729 -4.07 13.85 -20.17
CA ILE A 729 -2.78 14.09 -19.50
C ILE A 729 -1.69 13.17 -20.05
N LEU A 730 -2.02 11.89 -20.29
CA LEU A 730 -1.07 10.94 -20.86
C LEU A 730 -0.78 11.23 -22.33
N LEU A 731 -1.79 11.70 -23.08
CA LEU A 731 -1.67 12.10 -24.47
C LEU A 731 -0.70 13.28 -24.63
N ASP A 732 -0.82 14.32 -23.81
CA ASP A 732 0.06 15.50 -23.85
C ASP A 732 1.52 15.13 -23.61
N ASN A 733 1.78 14.34 -22.53
CA ASN A 733 3.12 13.85 -22.24
C ASN A 733 3.71 12.98 -23.37
N PHE A 734 2.86 12.18 -24.02
CA PHE A 734 3.26 11.33 -25.13
C PHE A 734 3.58 12.15 -26.37
N LEU A 735 2.74 13.15 -26.73
CA LEU A 735 2.96 14.04 -27.87
C LEU A 735 4.25 14.85 -27.73
N ASP A 736 4.53 15.36 -26.53
CA ASP A 736 5.79 16.05 -26.22
C ASP A 736 7.00 15.11 -26.40
N SER A 737 6.92 13.89 -25.84
CA SER A 737 7.99 12.89 -25.94
C SER A 737 8.21 12.43 -27.39
N ALA A 738 7.13 12.23 -28.15
CA ALA A 738 7.19 11.81 -29.55
C ALA A 738 7.78 12.92 -30.45
N TYR A 739 7.40 14.18 -30.21
CA TYR A 739 7.96 15.34 -30.90
C TYR A 739 9.44 15.57 -30.56
N MET A 740 9.81 15.52 -29.29
CA MET A 740 11.20 15.63 -28.84
C MET A 740 12.06 14.46 -29.35
N GLY A 741 11.48 13.26 -29.45
CA GLY A 741 12.08 12.09 -30.09
C GLY A 741 12.16 12.18 -31.62
N ASN A 742 11.61 13.24 -32.22
CA ASN A 742 11.60 13.48 -33.65
C ASN A 742 10.97 12.32 -34.46
N LEU A 743 9.87 11.75 -33.91
CA LEU A 743 9.09 10.73 -34.63
C LEU A 743 8.29 11.40 -35.76
N PRO A 744 8.30 10.85 -36.97
CA PRO A 744 7.52 11.42 -38.08
C PRO A 744 6.02 11.17 -37.88
N THR A 745 5.66 10.04 -37.26
CA THR A 745 4.29 9.65 -37.00
C THR A 745 4.17 8.91 -35.68
N ALA A 746 3.02 9.02 -35.04
CA ALA A 746 2.68 8.25 -33.84
C ALA A 746 1.26 7.69 -33.93
N ARG A 747 1.01 6.61 -33.19
CA ARG A 747 -0.24 5.86 -33.18
C ARG A 747 -0.90 5.96 -31.80
N ILE A 748 -2.17 6.37 -31.77
CA ILE A 748 -2.96 6.52 -30.54
C ILE A 748 -4.15 5.59 -30.59
N ILE A 749 -4.23 4.63 -29.68
CA ILE A 749 -5.29 3.63 -29.59
C ILE A 749 -6.29 4.06 -28.52
N HIS A 750 -7.48 4.45 -28.93
CA HIS A 750 -8.58 4.86 -28.05
C HIS A 750 -9.76 3.88 -28.05
N GLY A 751 -9.74 2.87 -28.91
CA GLY A 751 -10.79 1.85 -29.01
C GLY A 751 -12.02 2.28 -29.82
N LYS A 752 -12.90 1.30 -30.12
CA LYS A 752 -14.12 1.50 -30.92
C LYS A 752 -15.38 1.79 -30.07
N GLY A 753 -15.28 2.06 -28.75
CA GLY A 753 -16.41 2.23 -27.81
C GLY A 753 -17.35 3.39 -28.17
N THR A 754 -17.98 4.03 -27.18
CA THR A 754 -18.98 5.10 -27.34
C THR A 754 -18.51 6.35 -28.09
N GLY A 755 -17.22 6.45 -28.38
CA GLY A 755 -16.61 7.56 -29.11
C GLY A 755 -16.22 8.76 -28.26
N VAL A 756 -16.52 8.77 -26.96
CA VAL A 756 -16.16 9.87 -26.02
C VAL A 756 -14.65 10.08 -25.96
N LEU A 757 -13.89 9.01 -25.78
CA LEU A 757 -12.43 9.07 -25.72
C LEU A 757 -11.81 9.52 -27.05
N ARG A 758 -12.36 9.05 -28.17
CA ARG A 758 -11.94 9.49 -29.53
C ARG A 758 -12.17 10.99 -29.71
N ALA A 759 -13.35 11.50 -29.29
CA ALA A 759 -13.65 12.92 -29.38
C ALA A 759 -12.67 13.76 -28.57
N ALA A 760 -12.41 13.38 -27.32
CA ALA A 760 -11.45 14.05 -26.44
C ALA A 760 -10.02 14.06 -27.01
N VAL A 761 -9.54 12.92 -27.53
CA VAL A 761 -8.24 12.81 -28.22
C VAL A 761 -8.18 13.73 -29.45
N HIS A 762 -9.21 13.75 -30.33
CA HIS A 762 -9.24 14.61 -31.51
C HIS A 762 -9.28 16.09 -31.15
N ASP A 763 -9.99 16.49 -30.10
CA ASP A 763 -10.04 17.87 -29.63
C ASP A 763 -8.69 18.33 -29.12
N GLU A 764 -7.95 17.49 -28.36
CA GLU A 764 -6.60 17.82 -27.89
C GLU A 764 -5.57 17.86 -29.02
N LEU A 765 -5.64 16.94 -29.98
CA LEU A 765 -4.77 16.96 -31.16
C LEU A 765 -4.95 18.24 -32.04
N ARG A 766 -6.17 18.82 -32.09
CA ARG A 766 -6.40 20.13 -32.77
C ARG A 766 -5.74 21.30 -32.05
N ARG A 767 -5.59 21.22 -30.73
CA ARG A 767 -4.97 22.28 -29.91
C ARG A 767 -3.45 22.16 -29.86
N CYS A 768 -2.91 20.98 -30.06
CA CYS A 768 -1.48 20.72 -29.95
C CYS A 768 -0.68 21.38 -31.06
N LYS A 769 0.32 22.19 -30.69
CA LYS A 769 1.18 22.97 -31.63
C LYS A 769 2.11 22.10 -32.48
N TYR A 770 2.42 20.89 -32.03
CA TYR A 770 3.39 19.98 -32.63
C TYR A 770 2.78 19.07 -33.68
N VAL A 771 1.45 18.95 -33.72
CA VAL A 771 0.71 18.11 -34.68
C VAL A 771 0.57 18.84 -35.98
N LYS A 772 0.97 18.19 -37.07
CA LYS A 772 0.80 18.67 -38.45
C LYS A 772 -0.57 18.25 -39.01
N SER A 773 -0.88 16.98 -38.89
CA SER A 773 -2.16 16.38 -39.30
C SER A 773 -2.46 15.12 -38.51
N PHE A 774 -3.71 14.72 -38.41
CA PHE A 774 -4.12 13.44 -37.90
C PHE A 774 -5.28 12.83 -38.68
N ARG A 775 -5.33 11.51 -38.73
CA ARG A 775 -6.39 10.76 -39.41
C ARG A 775 -6.75 9.49 -38.63
N LEU A 776 -7.92 8.96 -38.85
CA LEU A 776 -8.26 7.62 -38.36
C LEU A 776 -7.44 6.55 -39.10
N GLY A 777 -7.18 5.45 -38.40
CA GLY A 777 -6.52 4.30 -39.01
C GLY A 777 -7.34 3.69 -40.14
N VAL A 778 -6.65 3.12 -41.13
CA VAL A 778 -7.27 2.35 -42.23
C VAL A 778 -7.24 0.86 -41.91
N TYR A 779 -7.76 0.04 -42.82
CA TYR A 779 -7.74 -1.44 -42.66
C TYR A 779 -6.33 -1.95 -42.42
N GLY A 780 -6.11 -2.69 -41.33
CA GLY A 780 -4.81 -3.13 -40.82
C GLY A 780 -4.14 -2.21 -39.82
N GLU A 781 -4.55 -0.95 -39.65
CA GLU A 781 -4.03 0.01 -38.66
C GLU A 781 -4.91 0.12 -37.40
N GLY A 782 -6.03 -0.61 -37.31
CA GLY A 782 -6.98 -0.58 -36.18
C GLY A 782 -8.26 0.23 -36.47
N GLU A 783 -8.44 0.72 -37.69
CA GLU A 783 -9.65 1.40 -38.20
C GLU A 783 -10.13 2.57 -37.31
N SER A 784 -11.44 2.63 -37.01
CA SER A 784 -12.04 3.72 -36.21
C SER A 784 -11.65 3.73 -34.74
N GLY A 785 -10.87 2.72 -34.28
CA GLY A 785 -10.37 2.61 -32.87
C GLY A 785 -8.99 3.22 -32.67
N VAL A 786 -8.35 3.73 -33.72
CA VAL A 786 -6.98 4.25 -33.71
C VAL A 786 -6.91 5.58 -34.44
N THR A 787 -6.10 6.50 -33.97
CA THR A 787 -5.77 7.76 -34.64
C THR A 787 -4.26 7.79 -34.91
N ILE A 788 -3.88 8.03 -36.15
CA ILE A 788 -2.51 8.25 -36.61
C ILE A 788 -2.25 9.75 -36.64
N VAL A 789 -1.17 10.18 -35.99
CA VAL A 789 -0.75 11.57 -35.86
C VAL A 789 0.55 11.78 -36.64
N GLU A 790 0.61 12.83 -37.45
CA GLU A 790 1.83 13.32 -38.11
C GLU A 790 2.33 14.57 -37.37
N PHE A 791 3.62 14.61 -37.06
CA PHE A 791 4.24 15.77 -36.43
C PHE A 791 4.82 16.75 -37.46
N LYS A 792 4.98 18.01 -37.02
CA LYS A 792 5.55 19.10 -37.86
C LYS A 792 7.06 18.96 -38.03
#